data_9568f6844013044811bc25309ef9268d
#
_entry.id   9568f6844013044811bc25309ef9268d
#
_cell.length_a   1.000
_cell.length_b   1.000
_cell.length_c   1.000
_cell.angle_alpha   90.00
_cell.angle_beta   90.00
_cell.angle_gamma   90.00
#
_symmetry.space_group_name_H-M   'P 1'
#
loop_
_entity.id
_entity.type
_entity.pdbx_description
1 polymer ?
#
loop_
_entity_poly.entity_id
_entity_poly.type
_entity_poly.pdbx_seq_one_letter_code
_entity_poly.pdbx_strand_id
1 'polypeptide(L)'
;MSSSNTNIKVTELDFSSIKSNFITYLQSQDTFKDYNFDGSSLSVLLDVLAYNTQYNAYYLNMVANEMFLDSALQRSSVVSQAKVLDYTPKSAIAPTSYIKLVISGATTTTFTLPKFTSFQSGAINGVNYNFVTTDSTTVPVVSGVATFDNVELKQGIPTTQSFAVNSTTNPTYTFELPDPNIDTTTLRVIVQQSSSNTSYDTYFPASDYLALDGNSLVYFLQESLNGNYQVYFGDGILGKQLSDNNIVIASYISTKGSAGAGANTYVLMSNLGGFSTSTITPLLAATQGGSKESIASIKYQAPKSYAAQNRAVSKEDYISILQTNQLGISFDAVNVWGGESNNPPVYGQVFVALKPTGGYTLTDSQKQRLIQDVIKPVSVLTVEPTIVDPDYTYVKITTNVLYDPKKTSLTSGGISAVIKTAINNFVSTTLNTFNSTFSVSDLIMAIQVADPSIITNEVSIQLQKKFYPTLQTPTTYNFYFNVPIQKGSFLSGITSTPSIQYPSSTAIIDGVFLEEFAQVTEGVDSVSILNPGYGYQYPPTVTIIGDGTGATAEAVINGAGALTAINVTNSGNNYTTAYATITNNSNDKTGNLGAAAVKLQGRYGTLGLYYIDGTNGKVILNDNIGTVDYTNGVITLSNFDPYQVNNALGQLTLSVNPTTTIVSSTYNRIITVDPYDSNAITINVTAKTS
;
A
#
# COMPACT_ATOMS: atom_id res chain seq x y z
N MET A 1 -15.68 -6.81 4.12
CA MET A 1 -17.12 -6.87 4.47
C MET A 1 -17.92 -6.73 3.19
N SER A 2 -18.70 -7.73 2.81
CA SER A 2 -19.62 -7.67 1.68
C SER A 2 -20.59 -6.53 1.94
N SER A 3 -20.56 -5.46 1.15
CA SER A 3 -21.58 -4.45 1.15
C SER A 3 -22.87 -5.10 0.64
N SER A 4 -23.74 -5.49 1.55
CA SER A 4 -25.12 -5.78 1.19
C SER A 4 -25.71 -4.48 0.64
N ASN A 5 -25.89 -4.42 -0.67
CA ASN A 5 -26.61 -3.33 -1.32
C ASN A 5 -28.06 -3.38 -0.83
N THR A 6 -28.33 -2.73 0.30
CA THR A 6 -29.68 -2.60 0.87
C THR A 6 -30.45 -1.55 0.07
N ASN A 7 -30.92 -1.92 -1.10
CA ASN A 7 -31.88 -1.10 -1.82
C ASN A 7 -33.19 -1.04 -1.03
N ILE A 8 -33.64 0.17 -0.74
CA ILE A 8 -34.95 0.39 -0.11
C ILE A 8 -36.02 0.06 -1.15
N LYS A 9 -36.92 -0.88 -0.82
CA LYS A 9 -38.09 -1.22 -1.65
C LYS A 9 -39.33 -0.63 -0.99
N VAL A 10 -39.87 0.43 -1.55
CA VAL A 10 -41.03 1.17 -1.02
C VAL A 10 -42.35 0.61 -1.56
N THR A 11 -42.34 0.15 -2.80
CA THR A 11 -43.54 -0.34 -3.49
C THR A 11 -43.24 -1.60 -4.29
N GLU A 12 -44.29 -2.36 -4.63
CA GLU A 12 -44.19 -3.50 -5.53
C GLU A 12 -43.81 -3.05 -6.94
N LEU A 13 -42.84 -3.74 -7.56
CA LEU A 13 -42.32 -3.44 -8.89
C LEU A 13 -42.69 -4.50 -9.94
N ASP A 14 -43.29 -5.62 -9.52
CA ASP A 14 -43.68 -6.66 -10.45
C ASP A 14 -44.98 -6.33 -11.14
N PHE A 15 -44.96 -6.27 -12.49
CA PHE A 15 -46.09 -5.95 -13.30
C PHE A 15 -47.26 -6.92 -13.09
N SER A 16 -46.95 -8.22 -12.99
CA SER A 16 -47.98 -9.26 -12.82
C SER A 16 -48.69 -9.16 -11.49
N SER A 17 -47.93 -8.82 -10.42
CA SER A 17 -48.50 -8.58 -9.08
C SER A 17 -49.41 -7.34 -9.08
N ILE A 18 -48.98 -6.25 -9.71
CA ILE A 18 -49.81 -5.03 -9.85
C ILE A 18 -51.08 -5.29 -10.61
N LYS A 19 -51.00 -5.99 -11.77
CA LYS A 19 -52.17 -6.39 -12.53
C LYS A 19 -53.12 -7.30 -11.75
N SER A 20 -52.58 -8.29 -11.04
CA SER A 20 -53.37 -9.17 -10.17
C SER A 20 -54.12 -8.43 -9.07
N ASN A 21 -53.45 -7.43 -8.45
CA ASN A 21 -54.10 -6.59 -7.45
C ASN A 21 -55.28 -5.77 -8.03
N PHE A 22 -55.14 -5.23 -9.25
CA PHE A 22 -56.26 -4.58 -9.96
C PHE A 22 -57.37 -5.55 -10.25
N ILE A 23 -57.09 -6.75 -10.74
CA ILE A 23 -58.10 -7.80 -11.01
C ILE A 23 -58.82 -8.17 -9.70
N THR A 24 -58.09 -8.38 -8.60
CA THR A 24 -58.66 -8.69 -7.28
C THR A 24 -59.58 -7.57 -6.80
N TYR A 25 -59.18 -6.31 -7.00
CA TYR A 25 -60.05 -5.16 -6.67
C TYR A 25 -61.32 -5.14 -7.49
N LEU A 26 -61.23 -5.36 -8.82
CA LEU A 26 -62.43 -5.41 -9.72
C LEU A 26 -63.32 -6.58 -9.39
N GLN A 27 -62.81 -7.72 -8.93
CA GLN A 27 -63.59 -8.84 -8.43
C GLN A 27 -64.46 -8.49 -7.24
N SER A 28 -64.06 -7.53 -6.45
CA SER A 28 -64.83 -7.03 -5.30
C SER A 28 -65.94 -6.04 -5.70
N GLN A 29 -66.03 -5.66 -6.98
CA GLN A 29 -67.02 -4.72 -7.54
C GLN A 29 -68.05 -5.44 -8.45
N ASP A 30 -69.29 -5.33 -8.17
CA ASP A 30 -70.38 -5.99 -8.94
C ASP A 30 -70.59 -5.39 -10.35
N THR A 31 -70.04 -4.21 -10.62
CA THR A 31 -70.30 -3.39 -11.79
C THR A 31 -69.49 -3.79 -13.01
N PHE A 32 -68.26 -4.38 -12.82
CA PHE A 32 -67.36 -4.71 -13.93
C PHE A 32 -67.35 -6.18 -14.18
N LYS A 33 -67.46 -6.52 -15.52
CA LYS A 33 -67.33 -7.87 -16.04
C LYS A 33 -66.27 -7.87 -17.16
N ASP A 34 -65.83 -9.01 -17.63
CA ASP A 34 -64.82 -9.18 -18.72
C ASP A 34 -63.40 -8.73 -18.41
N TYR A 35 -63.09 -8.36 -17.14
CA TYR A 35 -61.74 -7.97 -16.72
C TYR A 35 -60.74 -9.14 -16.73
N ASN A 36 -61.21 -10.38 -16.74
CA ASN A 36 -60.39 -11.59 -16.68
C ASN A 36 -60.24 -12.27 -18.07
N PHE A 37 -60.67 -11.63 -19.15
CA PHE A 37 -60.54 -12.12 -20.49
C PHE A 37 -59.42 -11.35 -21.22
N ASP A 38 -58.30 -12.02 -21.57
CA ASP A 38 -57.07 -11.40 -22.09
C ASP A 38 -57.26 -10.55 -23.36
N GLY A 39 -58.30 -10.84 -24.15
CA GLY A 39 -58.61 -10.10 -25.37
C GLY A 39 -59.63 -8.97 -25.16
N SER A 40 -60.11 -8.73 -23.92
CA SER A 40 -61.08 -7.67 -23.67
C SER A 40 -60.46 -6.27 -23.64
N SER A 41 -61.19 -5.25 -24.05
CA SER A 41 -60.75 -3.87 -24.00
C SER A 41 -60.42 -3.44 -22.55
N LEU A 42 -61.12 -4.02 -21.54
CA LEU A 42 -60.86 -3.77 -20.16
C LEU A 42 -59.56 -4.38 -19.68
N SER A 43 -59.21 -5.60 -20.13
CA SER A 43 -57.93 -6.22 -19.81
C SER A 43 -56.75 -5.41 -20.40
N VAL A 44 -56.86 -4.92 -21.63
CA VAL A 44 -55.85 -4.04 -22.24
C VAL A 44 -55.73 -2.71 -21.45
N LEU A 45 -56.83 -2.15 -20.98
CA LEU A 45 -56.80 -0.95 -20.14
C LEU A 45 -56.11 -1.22 -18.79
N LEU A 46 -56.36 -2.40 -18.19
CA LEU A 46 -55.65 -2.82 -16.95
C LEU A 46 -54.13 -2.99 -17.20
N ASP A 47 -53.74 -3.48 -18.35
CA ASP A 47 -52.30 -3.56 -18.69
C ASP A 47 -51.64 -2.18 -18.80
N VAL A 48 -52.32 -1.22 -19.42
CA VAL A 48 -51.84 0.17 -19.50
C VAL A 48 -51.77 0.82 -18.09
N LEU A 49 -52.77 0.58 -17.25
CA LEU A 49 -52.76 1.08 -15.86
C LEU A 49 -51.69 0.41 -15.03
N ALA A 50 -51.53 -0.90 -15.15
CA ALA A 50 -50.49 -1.65 -14.45
C ALA A 50 -49.08 -1.17 -14.89
N TYR A 51 -48.87 -0.94 -16.16
CA TYR A 51 -47.64 -0.39 -16.72
C TYR A 51 -47.35 1.03 -16.16
N ASN A 52 -48.37 1.91 -16.18
CA ASN A 52 -48.20 3.25 -15.60
C ASN A 52 -47.90 3.21 -14.07
N THR A 53 -48.58 2.30 -13.36
CA THR A 53 -48.36 2.11 -11.93
C THR A 53 -46.97 1.58 -11.64
N GLN A 54 -46.51 0.62 -12.44
CA GLN A 54 -45.14 0.09 -12.35
C GLN A 54 -44.08 1.19 -12.60
N TYR A 55 -44.31 2.04 -13.60
CA TYR A 55 -43.42 3.18 -13.87
C TYR A 55 -43.38 4.15 -12.70
N ASN A 56 -44.55 4.51 -12.14
CA ASN A 56 -44.61 5.39 -10.98
C ASN A 56 -43.93 4.75 -9.74
N ALA A 57 -44.17 3.47 -9.51
CA ALA A 57 -43.54 2.71 -8.46
C ALA A 57 -42.01 2.66 -8.61
N TYR A 58 -41.52 2.47 -9.84
CA TYR A 58 -40.11 2.51 -10.15
C TYR A 58 -39.47 3.87 -9.82
N TYR A 59 -40.09 4.97 -10.28
CA TYR A 59 -39.60 6.32 -9.96
C TYR A 59 -39.65 6.61 -8.48
N LEU A 60 -40.68 6.18 -7.78
CA LEU A 60 -40.79 6.37 -6.33
C LEU A 60 -39.68 5.61 -5.57
N ASN A 61 -39.43 4.35 -5.95
CA ASN A 61 -38.33 3.58 -5.37
C ASN A 61 -36.96 4.21 -5.70
N MET A 62 -36.79 4.71 -6.94
CA MET A 62 -35.55 5.39 -7.34
C MET A 62 -35.34 6.65 -6.48
N VAL A 63 -36.34 7.52 -6.35
CA VAL A 63 -36.24 8.73 -5.54
C VAL A 63 -35.99 8.38 -4.08
N ALA A 64 -36.66 7.38 -3.52
CA ALA A 64 -36.44 6.94 -2.14
C ALA A 64 -35.01 6.45 -1.90
N ASN A 65 -34.43 5.71 -2.86
CA ASN A 65 -33.05 5.26 -2.77
C ASN A 65 -32.06 6.43 -2.88
N GLU A 66 -32.33 7.44 -3.70
CA GLU A 66 -31.45 8.60 -3.87
C GLU A 66 -31.50 9.57 -2.67
N MET A 67 -32.44 9.42 -1.75
CA MET A 67 -32.55 10.27 -0.54
C MET A 67 -31.51 9.94 0.54
N PHE A 68 -30.88 8.78 0.52
CA PHE A 68 -29.96 8.35 1.57
C PHE A 68 -28.58 8.06 0.99
N LEU A 69 -27.53 8.47 1.70
CA LEU A 69 -26.15 8.30 1.27
C LEU A 69 -25.80 6.83 0.97
N ASP A 70 -26.28 5.90 1.80
CA ASP A 70 -25.97 4.48 1.67
C ASP A 70 -26.59 3.84 0.41
N SER A 71 -27.84 4.22 0.10
CA SER A 71 -28.60 3.61 -1.02
C SER A 71 -28.52 4.38 -2.34
N ALA A 72 -28.14 5.67 -2.34
CA ALA A 72 -28.04 6.49 -3.55
C ALA A 72 -27.07 5.88 -4.57
N LEU A 73 -27.46 5.88 -5.83
CA LEU A 73 -26.67 5.31 -6.94
C LEU A 73 -26.08 6.38 -7.85
N GLN A 74 -26.73 7.55 -7.92
CA GLN A 74 -26.26 8.65 -8.75
C GLN A 74 -25.18 9.46 -8.01
N ARG A 75 -24.10 9.79 -8.72
CA ARG A 75 -23.01 10.58 -8.16
C ARG A 75 -23.51 11.95 -7.65
N SER A 76 -24.39 12.62 -8.38
CA SER A 76 -24.96 13.91 -7.99
C SER A 76 -25.67 13.87 -6.63
N SER A 77 -26.44 12.80 -6.38
CA SER A 77 -27.13 12.60 -5.09
C SER A 77 -26.13 12.36 -3.96
N VAL A 78 -25.17 11.46 -4.19
CA VAL A 78 -24.13 11.14 -3.20
C VAL A 78 -23.27 12.36 -2.86
N VAL A 79 -22.84 13.13 -3.85
CA VAL A 79 -22.08 14.37 -3.66
C VAL A 79 -22.89 15.42 -2.93
N SER A 80 -24.18 15.59 -3.28
CA SER A 80 -25.08 16.53 -2.60
C SER A 80 -25.22 16.20 -1.11
N GLN A 81 -25.31 14.93 -0.75
CA GLN A 81 -25.40 14.51 0.65
C GLN A 81 -24.05 14.57 1.37
N ALA A 82 -22.95 14.26 0.68
CA ALA A 82 -21.61 14.42 1.22
C ALA A 82 -21.29 15.88 1.59
N LYS A 83 -21.80 16.86 0.82
CA LYS A 83 -21.68 18.29 1.15
C LYS A 83 -22.31 18.66 2.49
N VAL A 84 -23.43 18.02 2.86
CA VAL A 84 -24.08 18.25 4.18
C VAL A 84 -23.15 17.81 5.31
N LEU A 85 -22.28 16.85 5.04
CA LEU A 85 -21.25 16.36 5.97
C LEU A 85 -19.91 17.12 5.84
N ASP A 86 -19.89 18.26 5.13
CA ASP A 86 -18.68 19.07 4.84
C ASP A 86 -17.57 18.25 4.14
N TYR A 87 -17.98 17.31 3.29
CA TYR A 87 -17.05 16.45 2.55
C TYR A 87 -16.98 16.84 1.08
N THR A 88 -15.80 17.23 0.62
CA THR A 88 -15.52 17.48 -0.79
C THR A 88 -14.82 16.26 -1.40
N PRO A 89 -15.44 15.57 -2.37
CA PRO A 89 -14.81 14.43 -3.04
C PRO A 89 -13.50 14.80 -3.69
N LYS A 90 -12.55 13.86 -3.75
CA LYS A 90 -11.25 14.06 -4.40
C LYS A 90 -11.38 14.10 -5.92
N SER A 91 -10.68 15.04 -6.54
CA SER A 91 -10.53 15.11 -7.99
C SER A 91 -9.60 14.02 -8.53
N ALA A 92 -9.47 13.95 -9.84
CA ALA A 92 -8.37 13.22 -10.45
C ALA A 92 -7.03 13.81 -9.98
N ILE A 93 -6.03 12.95 -9.80
CA ILE A 93 -4.69 13.33 -9.34
C ILE A 93 -3.68 12.97 -10.43
N ALA A 94 -2.81 13.92 -10.77
CA ALA A 94 -1.78 13.74 -11.76
C ALA A 94 -0.61 12.92 -11.22
N PRO A 95 -0.09 11.90 -11.97
CA PRO A 95 1.18 11.27 -11.64
C PRO A 95 2.30 12.30 -11.52
N THR A 96 3.10 12.16 -10.47
CA THR A 96 4.21 13.06 -10.16
C THR A 96 5.54 12.32 -10.33
N SER A 97 6.49 12.95 -11.01
CA SER A 97 7.87 12.48 -11.19
C SER A 97 8.85 13.55 -10.76
N TYR A 98 10.06 13.15 -10.39
CA TYR A 98 11.15 14.05 -10.08
C TYR A 98 12.32 13.77 -11.01
N ILE A 99 12.90 14.86 -11.58
CA ILE A 99 14.02 14.77 -12.50
C ILE A 99 15.14 15.71 -12.09
N LYS A 100 16.37 15.36 -12.47
CA LYS A 100 17.49 16.29 -12.56
C LYS A 100 17.60 16.78 -14.00
N LEU A 101 17.59 18.10 -14.19
CA LEU A 101 17.72 18.73 -15.50
C LEU A 101 19.04 19.52 -15.54
N VAL A 102 19.87 19.24 -16.51
CA VAL A 102 21.13 19.98 -16.77
C VAL A 102 21.05 20.63 -18.14
N ILE A 103 21.23 21.94 -18.20
CA ILE A 103 21.26 22.73 -19.44
C ILE A 103 22.68 23.28 -19.62
N SER A 104 23.30 22.93 -20.74
CA SER A 104 24.66 23.35 -21.07
C SER A 104 24.67 24.46 -22.09
N GLY A 105 25.66 25.34 -22.00
CA GLY A 105 25.86 26.48 -22.93
C GLY A 105 25.17 27.77 -22.51
N ALA A 106 24.64 27.86 -21.28
CA ALA A 106 24.01 29.07 -20.76
C ALA A 106 25.02 30.20 -20.60
N THR A 107 24.67 31.37 -21.12
CA THR A 107 25.54 32.58 -21.13
C THR A 107 25.14 33.60 -20.08
N THR A 108 24.03 33.39 -19.38
CA THR A 108 23.50 34.24 -18.31
C THR A 108 24.08 33.87 -16.95
N THR A 109 24.01 34.76 -15.98
CA THR A 109 24.43 34.46 -14.58
C THR A 109 23.45 33.57 -13.86
N THR A 110 22.18 33.59 -14.22
CA THR A 110 21.11 32.78 -13.68
C THR A 110 20.27 32.24 -14.83
N PHE A 111 19.68 31.07 -14.62
CA PHE A 111 18.77 30.45 -15.58
C PHE A 111 17.46 30.07 -14.89
N THR A 112 16.33 30.45 -15.50
CA THR A 112 14.99 30.18 -14.96
C THR A 112 14.30 29.11 -15.79
N LEU A 113 13.87 28.04 -15.13
CA LEU A 113 12.97 27.04 -15.67
C LEU A 113 11.53 27.52 -15.40
N PRO A 114 10.77 27.90 -16.42
CA PRO A 114 9.41 28.41 -16.22
C PRO A 114 8.45 27.35 -15.72
N LYS A 115 7.44 27.74 -14.95
CA LYS A 115 6.25 26.93 -14.68
C LYS A 115 5.60 26.51 -16.00
N PHE A 116 5.04 25.28 -16.03
CA PHE A 116 4.40 24.68 -17.20
C PHE A 116 5.33 24.42 -18.38
N THR A 117 6.64 24.35 -18.15
CA THR A 117 7.56 23.82 -19.16
C THR A 117 7.20 22.36 -19.46
N SER A 118 7.02 22.06 -20.75
CA SER A 118 6.50 20.76 -21.20
C SER A 118 7.60 19.76 -21.48
N PHE A 119 7.37 18.53 -20.99
CA PHE A 119 8.18 17.34 -21.25
C PHE A 119 7.29 16.22 -21.78
N GLN A 120 7.81 15.39 -22.65
CA GLN A 120 7.13 14.18 -23.12
C GLN A 120 7.79 12.94 -22.51
N SER A 121 6.98 12.03 -21.98
CA SER A 121 7.49 10.76 -21.48
C SER A 121 7.87 9.81 -22.60
N GLY A 122 8.71 8.82 -22.29
CA GLY A 122 8.79 7.59 -23.08
C GLY A 122 7.43 6.89 -23.15
N ALA A 123 7.30 5.93 -24.08
CA ALA A 123 6.05 5.22 -24.27
C ALA A 123 5.72 4.31 -23.07
N ILE A 124 4.53 4.47 -22.50
CA ILE A 124 3.93 3.59 -21.49
C ILE A 124 2.76 2.89 -22.17
N ASN A 125 2.79 1.58 -22.28
CA ASN A 125 1.78 0.80 -23.01
C ASN A 125 1.52 1.34 -24.43
N GLY A 126 2.58 1.83 -25.09
CA GLY A 126 2.51 2.37 -26.46
C GLY A 126 2.04 3.83 -26.56
N VAL A 127 1.81 4.53 -25.45
CA VAL A 127 1.35 5.93 -25.42
C VAL A 127 2.37 6.82 -24.72
N ASN A 128 2.68 7.97 -25.30
CA ASN A 128 3.50 9.01 -24.69
C ASN A 128 2.60 10.03 -23.98
N TYR A 129 3.00 10.43 -22.77
CA TYR A 129 2.25 11.37 -21.95
C TYR A 129 2.99 12.69 -21.81
N ASN A 130 2.23 13.79 -21.78
CA ASN A 130 2.77 15.11 -21.51
C ASN A 130 2.93 15.28 -19.98
N PHE A 131 4.08 15.83 -19.57
CA PHE A 131 4.40 16.23 -18.21
C PHE A 131 4.79 17.69 -18.19
N VAL A 132 4.46 18.42 -17.14
CA VAL A 132 4.78 19.84 -17.01
C VAL A 132 5.35 20.15 -15.64
N THR A 133 6.22 21.17 -15.57
CA THR A 133 6.73 21.70 -14.30
C THR A 133 5.60 22.36 -13.50
N THR A 134 5.60 22.16 -12.19
CA THR A 134 4.60 22.73 -11.26
C THR A 134 4.94 24.16 -10.86
N ASP A 135 6.23 24.49 -10.81
CA ASP A 135 6.73 25.78 -10.34
C ASP A 135 7.80 26.36 -11.26
N SER A 136 8.06 27.65 -11.10
CA SER A 136 9.18 28.33 -11.74
C SER A 136 10.39 28.30 -10.81
N THR A 137 11.50 27.75 -11.29
CA THR A 137 12.73 27.58 -10.51
C THR A 137 13.88 28.31 -11.18
N THR A 138 14.63 29.11 -10.42
CA THR A 138 15.82 29.82 -10.92
C THR A 138 17.07 29.33 -10.24
N VAL A 139 18.08 28.96 -11.01
CA VAL A 139 19.37 28.47 -10.51
C VAL A 139 20.53 29.34 -11.04
N PRO A 140 21.65 29.40 -10.31
CA PRO A 140 22.85 30.04 -10.84
C PRO A 140 23.46 29.20 -11.95
N VAL A 141 24.09 29.89 -12.92
CA VAL A 141 24.87 29.26 -13.99
C VAL A 141 26.34 29.21 -13.58
N VAL A 142 26.90 28.01 -13.50
CA VAL A 142 28.29 27.80 -13.15
C VAL A 142 29.02 27.19 -14.35
N SER A 143 30.07 27.83 -14.81
CA SER A 143 30.84 27.40 -15.99
C SER A 143 30.00 27.12 -17.25
N GLY A 144 28.96 27.92 -17.47
CA GLY A 144 28.04 27.76 -18.62
C GLY A 144 27.02 26.65 -18.46
N VAL A 145 26.87 26.09 -17.25
CA VAL A 145 25.93 25.00 -16.96
C VAL A 145 24.92 25.45 -15.89
N ALA A 146 23.65 25.28 -16.18
CA ALA A 146 22.55 25.43 -15.22
C ALA A 146 22.07 24.05 -14.78
N THR A 147 22.11 23.75 -13.48
CA THR A 147 21.70 22.46 -12.92
C THR A 147 20.50 22.64 -12.00
N PHE A 148 19.44 21.92 -12.31
CA PHE A 148 18.22 21.80 -11.52
C PHE A 148 18.21 20.40 -10.90
N ASP A 149 18.52 20.28 -9.62
CA ASP A 149 18.74 18.96 -8.99
C ASP A 149 17.47 18.22 -8.65
N ASN A 150 16.33 18.92 -8.50
CA ASN A 150 15.06 18.28 -8.13
C ASN A 150 13.88 19.06 -8.73
N VAL A 151 13.50 18.70 -9.94
CA VAL A 151 12.38 19.32 -10.66
C VAL A 151 11.18 18.42 -10.58
N GLU A 152 10.09 18.91 -10.00
CA GLU A 152 8.81 18.21 -9.97
C GLU A 152 8.10 18.34 -11.32
N LEU A 153 7.70 17.19 -11.86
CA LEU A 153 6.90 17.08 -13.08
C LEU A 153 5.56 16.43 -12.76
N LYS A 154 4.46 17.04 -13.20
CA LYS A 154 3.13 16.44 -13.13
C LYS A 154 2.58 16.13 -14.51
N GLN A 155 1.94 14.96 -14.66
CA GLN A 155 1.33 14.53 -15.92
C GLN A 155 0.09 15.39 -16.22
N GLY A 156 0.00 15.94 -17.41
CA GLY A 156 -1.21 16.62 -17.87
C GLY A 156 -0.93 17.83 -18.75
N ILE A 157 -1.99 18.58 -19.00
CA ILE A 157 -1.97 19.77 -19.83
C ILE A 157 -2.40 20.96 -18.95
N PRO A 158 -1.59 22.03 -18.88
CA PRO A 158 -1.99 23.22 -18.14
C PRO A 158 -3.18 23.89 -18.83
N THR A 159 -4.19 24.21 -18.06
CA THR A 159 -5.44 24.83 -18.52
C THR A 159 -5.72 26.07 -17.66
N THR A 160 -6.18 27.13 -18.29
CA THR A 160 -6.57 28.36 -17.59
C THR A 160 -7.98 28.77 -18.04
N GLN A 161 -8.84 29.06 -17.04
CA GLN A 161 -10.20 29.58 -17.26
C GLN A 161 -10.32 30.96 -16.65
N SER A 162 -11.05 31.83 -17.31
CA SER A 162 -11.29 33.22 -16.87
C SER A 162 -12.78 33.50 -16.79
N PHE A 163 -13.23 34.08 -15.69
CA PHE A 163 -14.63 34.40 -15.44
C PHE A 163 -14.77 35.87 -15.04
N ALA A 164 -15.65 36.59 -15.72
CA ALA A 164 -16.00 37.94 -15.30
C ALA A 164 -17.02 37.91 -14.14
N VAL A 165 -16.73 38.67 -13.10
CA VAL A 165 -17.60 38.79 -11.94
C VAL A 165 -18.73 39.77 -12.24
N ASN A 166 -19.97 39.32 -12.04
CA ASN A 166 -21.18 40.15 -12.16
C ASN A 166 -22.20 39.64 -11.11
N SER A 167 -22.45 40.46 -10.11
CA SER A 167 -23.34 40.14 -9.00
C SER A 167 -24.82 39.97 -9.42
N THR A 168 -25.22 40.59 -10.55
CA THR A 168 -26.60 40.47 -11.06
C THR A 168 -26.84 39.11 -11.70
N THR A 169 -25.87 38.56 -12.43
CA THR A 169 -26.00 37.26 -13.13
C THR A 169 -25.52 36.08 -12.29
N ASN A 170 -24.61 36.31 -11.36
CA ASN A 170 -24.04 35.29 -10.48
C ASN A 170 -23.92 35.83 -9.03
N PRO A 171 -25.05 35.97 -8.32
CA PRO A 171 -25.07 36.56 -6.97
C PRO A 171 -24.36 35.70 -5.92
N THR A 172 -24.11 34.43 -6.20
CA THR A 172 -23.39 33.50 -5.31
C THR A 172 -21.89 33.44 -5.55
N TYR A 173 -21.37 34.21 -6.53
CA TYR A 173 -19.96 34.21 -6.90
C TYR A 173 -19.38 32.82 -7.10
N THR A 174 -20.15 31.91 -7.73
CA THR A 174 -19.79 30.51 -7.96
C THR A 174 -19.40 30.30 -9.42
N PHE A 175 -18.22 29.78 -9.68
CA PHE A 175 -17.67 29.57 -11.02
C PHE A 175 -17.33 28.09 -11.23
N GLU A 176 -17.98 27.46 -12.20
CA GLU A 176 -17.75 26.06 -12.56
C GLU A 176 -16.55 25.95 -13.49
N LEU A 177 -15.63 25.05 -13.17
CA LEU A 177 -14.47 24.70 -13.98
C LEU A 177 -14.88 23.57 -14.94
N PRO A 178 -14.98 23.83 -16.27
CA PRO A 178 -15.62 22.91 -17.21
C PRO A 178 -14.70 21.76 -17.63
N ASP A 179 -13.92 21.21 -16.71
CA ASP A 179 -12.99 20.12 -16.95
C ASP A 179 -13.22 19.01 -15.91
N PRO A 180 -13.75 17.84 -16.33
CA PRO A 180 -13.98 16.72 -15.43
C PRO A 180 -12.69 16.04 -14.96
N ASN A 181 -11.55 16.30 -15.61
CA ASN A 181 -10.25 15.68 -15.34
C ASN A 181 -9.27 16.63 -14.62
N ILE A 182 -9.79 17.68 -14.00
CA ILE A 182 -8.98 18.62 -13.23
C ILE A 182 -8.25 17.92 -12.08
N ASP A 183 -6.98 18.23 -11.89
CA ASP A 183 -6.25 17.99 -10.64
C ASP A 183 -6.38 19.22 -9.74
N THR A 184 -7.32 19.20 -8.80
CA THR A 184 -7.60 20.34 -7.91
C THR A 184 -6.44 20.67 -6.98
N THR A 185 -5.49 19.75 -6.78
CA THR A 185 -4.28 20.00 -5.97
C THR A 185 -3.33 20.99 -6.67
N THR A 186 -3.47 21.15 -7.98
CA THR A 186 -2.69 22.11 -8.80
C THR A 186 -3.42 23.42 -9.04
N LEU A 187 -4.66 23.53 -8.55
CA LEU A 187 -5.52 24.68 -8.77
C LEU A 187 -4.93 25.94 -8.11
N ARG A 188 -4.74 26.94 -8.91
CA ARG A 188 -4.37 28.28 -8.47
C ARG A 188 -5.44 29.27 -8.92
N VAL A 189 -5.95 30.03 -7.98
CA VAL A 189 -6.97 31.06 -8.24
C VAL A 189 -6.39 32.41 -7.95
N ILE A 190 -6.47 33.30 -8.95
CA ILE A 190 -6.16 34.70 -8.79
C ILE A 190 -7.38 35.55 -9.21
N VAL A 191 -7.55 36.69 -8.56
CA VAL A 191 -8.61 37.64 -8.89
C VAL A 191 -7.95 38.96 -9.36
N GLN A 192 -8.11 39.24 -10.62
CA GLN A 192 -7.64 40.45 -11.24
C GLN A 192 -8.66 41.57 -11.02
N GLN A 193 -8.21 42.78 -10.80
CA GLN A 193 -9.04 43.93 -10.47
C GLN A 193 -10.08 44.27 -11.56
N SER A 194 -9.66 44.28 -12.82
CA SER A 194 -10.57 44.47 -13.97
C SER A 194 -9.86 44.12 -15.29
N SER A 195 -10.56 44.17 -16.41
CA SER A 195 -9.95 43.98 -17.73
C SER A 195 -8.92 45.07 -18.09
N SER A 196 -9.05 46.27 -17.53
CA SER A 196 -8.12 47.39 -17.74
C SER A 196 -7.02 47.52 -16.68
N ASN A 197 -7.24 46.93 -15.50
CA ASN A 197 -6.24 46.86 -14.42
C ASN A 197 -5.86 45.41 -14.13
N THR A 198 -4.67 45.00 -14.56
CA THR A 198 -4.17 43.62 -14.44
C THR A 198 -3.55 43.30 -13.09
N SER A 199 -3.57 44.23 -12.12
CA SER A 199 -3.19 43.89 -10.73
C SER A 199 -4.12 42.81 -10.19
N TYR A 200 -3.56 41.85 -9.49
CA TYR A 200 -4.32 40.70 -8.97
C TYR A 200 -3.96 40.36 -7.53
N ASP A 201 -4.92 39.81 -6.84
CA ASP A 201 -4.76 39.13 -5.54
C ASP A 201 -4.72 37.63 -5.77
N THR A 202 -3.87 36.91 -5.05
CA THR A 202 -3.87 35.45 -5.05
C THR A 202 -4.77 34.94 -3.91
N TYR A 203 -5.71 34.07 -4.25
CA TYR A 203 -6.62 33.44 -3.30
C TYR A 203 -6.17 32.02 -3.00
N PHE A 204 -6.37 31.59 -1.74
CA PHE A 204 -6.00 30.26 -1.24
C PHE A 204 -7.24 29.44 -0.89
N PRO A 205 -7.17 28.10 -0.92
CA PRO A 205 -8.29 27.29 -0.48
C PRO A 205 -8.55 27.53 1.01
N ALA A 206 -9.81 27.67 1.38
CA ALA A 206 -10.22 27.81 2.78
C ALA A 206 -9.98 26.50 3.52
N SER A 207 -9.17 26.53 4.59
CA SER A 207 -8.80 25.34 5.38
C SER A 207 -9.30 25.41 6.83
N ASP A 208 -9.46 26.61 7.39
CA ASP A 208 -9.94 26.81 8.77
C ASP A 208 -10.95 27.96 8.80
N TYR A 209 -12.21 27.59 8.94
CA TYR A 209 -13.32 28.56 8.96
C TYR A 209 -13.30 29.48 10.18
N LEU A 210 -12.68 29.08 11.27
CA LEU A 210 -12.62 29.87 12.51
C LEU A 210 -11.60 31.00 12.45
N ALA A 211 -10.61 30.88 11.56
CA ALA A 211 -9.55 31.88 11.36
C ALA A 211 -9.89 32.89 10.24
N LEU A 212 -11.03 32.73 9.55
CA LEU A 212 -11.43 33.61 8.45
C LEU A 212 -12.13 34.87 8.93
N ASP A 213 -11.83 35.97 8.27
CA ASP A 213 -12.53 37.27 8.38
C ASP A 213 -13.04 37.73 7.02
N GLY A 214 -13.73 38.86 6.98
CA GLY A 214 -14.27 39.44 5.76
C GLY A 214 -13.24 39.99 4.75
N ASN A 215 -11.94 39.98 5.08
CA ASN A 215 -10.84 40.40 4.23
C ASN A 215 -9.94 39.25 3.76
N SER A 216 -10.18 38.05 4.30
CA SER A 216 -9.38 36.87 4.00
C SER A 216 -9.47 36.50 2.52
N LEU A 217 -8.33 36.39 1.84
CA LEU A 217 -8.24 36.06 0.41
C LEU A 217 -8.34 34.53 0.23
N VAL A 218 -9.57 34.01 0.36
CA VAL A 218 -9.84 32.57 0.28
C VAL A 218 -10.92 32.26 -0.74
N TYR A 219 -10.83 31.06 -1.31
CA TYR A 219 -11.90 30.45 -2.09
C TYR A 219 -12.30 29.11 -1.49
N PHE A 220 -13.53 28.72 -1.74
CA PHE A 220 -14.07 27.42 -1.36
C PHE A 220 -14.21 26.56 -2.60
N LEU A 221 -13.98 25.27 -2.45
CA LEU A 221 -14.04 24.29 -3.53
C LEU A 221 -15.13 23.26 -3.24
N GLN A 222 -15.95 22.94 -4.24
CA GLN A 222 -16.94 21.88 -4.16
C GLN A 222 -17.15 21.22 -5.52
N GLU A 223 -17.69 19.99 -5.54
CA GLU A 223 -18.14 19.35 -6.76
C GLU A 223 -19.56 19.77 -7.10
N SER A 224 -19.82 20.14 -8.37
CA SER A 224 -21.14 20.48 -8.87
C SER A 224 -21.98 19.25 -9.15
N LEU A 225 -23.28 19.42 -9.39
CA LEU A 225 -24.17 18.31 -9.77
C LEU A 225 -23.81 17.68 -11.12
N ASN A 226 -23.11 18.44 -11.98
CA ASN A 226 -22.62 17.97 -13.28
C ASN A 226 -21.35 17.13 -13.16
N GLY A 227 -20.80 17.01 -11.94
CA GLY A 227 -19.57 16.30 -11.69
C GLY A 227 -18.30 17.10 -11.98
N ASN A 228 -18.39 18.36 -12.34
CA ASN A 228 -17.27 19.28 -12.44
C ASN A 228 -16.97 19.93 -11.08
N TYR A 229 -15.77 20.50 -10.91
CA TYR A 229 -15.49 21.28 -9.73
C TYR A 229 -15.92 22.74 -9.93
N GLN A 230 -16.32 23.37 -8.86
CA GLN A 230 -16.63 24.80 -8.84
C GLN A 230 -15.95 25.48 -7.68
N VAL A 231 -15.49 26.70 -7.93
CA VAL A 231 -14.95 27.60 -6.92
C VAL A 231 -15.99 28.65 -6.58
N TYR A 232 -16.13 28.97 -5.29
CA TYR A 232 -16.94 30.07 -4.84
C TYR A 232 -16.21 30.90 -3.80
N PHE A 233 -16.65 32.14 -3.60
CA PHE A 233 -15.94 33.12 -2.82
C PHE A 233 -16.77 33.59 -1.63
N GLY A 234 -16.09 34.26 -0.69
CA GLY A 234 -16.74 34.76 0.51
C GLY A 234 -17.77 35.87 0.25
N ASP A 235 -18.60 36.09 1.26
CA ASP A 235 -19.68 37.08 1.26
C ASP A 235 -19.32 38.38 1.99
N GLY A 236 -18.03 38.56 2.36
CA GLY A 236 -17.55 39.70 3.15
C GLY A 236 -17.64 39.48 4.67
N ILE A 237 -18.13 38.32 5.12
CA ILE A 237 -18.08 37.86 6.53
C ILE A 237 -17.05 36.76 6.65
N LEU A 238 -17.21 35.70 5.86
CA LEU A 238 -16.27 34.58 5.76
C LEU A 238 -15.57 34.65 4.40
N GLY A 239 -14.44 35.34 4.35
CA GLY A 239 -13.68 35.56 3.13
C GLY A 239 -14.09 36.86 2.40
N LYS A 240 -13.16 37.42 1.63
CA LYS A 240 -13.34 38.65 0.88
C LYS A 240 -14.36 38.48 -0.25
N GLN A 241 -15.39 39.34 -0.25
CA GLN A 241 -16.37 39.38 -1.30
C GLN A 241 -15.76 39.96 -2.60
N LEU A 242 -16.12 39.40 -3.73
CA LEU A 242 -15.72 39.92 -5.05
C LEU A 242 -16.52 41.17 -5.43
N SER A 243 -15.89 42.01 -6.23
CA SER A 243 -16.53 43.22 -6.80
C SER A 243 -16.89 42.97 -8.27
N ASP A 244 -17.95 43.61 -8.74
CA ASP A 244 -18.30 43.58 -10.16
C ASP A 244 -17.13 44.07 -11.03
N ASN A 245 -16.97 43.44 -12.19
CA ASN A 245 -15.86 43.62 -13.13
C ASN A 245 -14.51 43.01 -12.69
N ASN A 246 -14.39 42.41 -11.51
CA ASN A 246 -13.25 41.56 -11.23
C ASN A 246 -13.20 40.43 -12.27
N ILE A 247 -12.01 39.86 -12.50
CA ILE A 247 -11.83 38.69 -13.35
C ILE A 247 -11.20 37.59 -12.49
N VAL A 248 -11.93 36.53 -12.29
CA VAL A 248 -11.43 35.30 -11.63
C VAL A 248 -10.68 34.48 -12.67
N ILE A 249 -9.42 34.20 -12.43
CA ILE A 249 -8.58 33.36 -13.29
C ILE A 249 -8.17 32.12 -12.50
N ALA A 250 -8.65 30.98 -12.96
CA ALA A 250 -8.34 29.65 -12.40
C ALA A 250 -7.39 28.89 -13.33
N SER A 251 -6.20 28.57 -12.84
CA SER A 251 -5.18 27.80 -13.59
C SER A 251 -4.93 26.45 -12.89
N TYR A 252 -4.96 25.36 -13.64
CA TYR A 252 -4.83 23.99 -13.13
C TYR A 252 -4.25 23.05 -14.19
N ILE A 253 -3.93 21.83 -13.82
CA ILE A 253 -3.50 20.77 -14.73
C ILE A 253 -4.69 19.83 -14.98
N SER A 254 -5.01 19.60 -16.27
CA SER A 254 -5.93 18.56 -16.72
C SER A 254 -5.16 17.25 -16.90
N THR A 255 -5.50 16.22 -16.14
CA THR A 255 -4.73 14.97 -16.06
C THR A 255 -5.45 13.78 -16.70
N LYS A 256 -4.70 12.74 -17.05
CA LYS A 256 -5.23 11.41 -17.45
C LYS A 256 -5.29 10.42 -16.28
N GLY A 257 -5.22 10.93 -15.04
CA GLY A 257 -5.22 10.11 -13.84
C GLY A 257 -4.00 9.18 -13.78
N SER A 258 -4.18 7.91 -13.42
CA SER A 258 -3.09 6.94 -13.29
C SER A 258 -2.38 6.54 -14.59
N ALA A 259 -2.87 6.95 -15.76
CA ALA A 259 -2.37 6.46 -17.04
C ALA A 259 -0.90 6.81 -17.33
N GLY A 260 -0.39 7.92 -16.77
CA GLY A 260 1.02 8.32 -16.90
C GLY A 260 1.95 7.76 -15.82
N ALA A 261 1.44 6.94 -14.89
CA ALA A 261 2.27 6.34 -13.85
C ALA A 261 3.28 5.34 -14.44
N GLY A 262 4.50 5.31 -13.87
CA GLY A 262 5.60 4.48 -14.37
C GLY A 262 6.50 5.18 -15.40
N ALA A 263 6.20 6.41 -15.84
CA ALA A 263 7.10 7.17 -16.71
C ALA A 263 8.45 7.39 -16.02
N ASN A 264 9.53 7.01 -16.68
CA ASN A 264 10.89 7.11 -16.16
C ASN A 264 11.89 7.67 -17.17
N THR A 265 11.42 8.10 -18.32
CA THR A 265 12.23 8.78 -19.35
C THR A 265 11.47 9.98 -19.87
N TYR A 266 12.18 11.08 -20.07
CA TYR A 266 11.56 12.37 -20.47
C TYR A 266 12.40 13.05 -21.55
N VAL A 267 11.72 13.75 -22.44
CA VAL A 267 12.30 14.61 -23.46
C VAL A 267 11.69 16.00 -23.33
N LEU A 268 12.51 17.04 -23.32
CA LEU A 268 12.05 18.43 -23.32
C LEU A 268 11.38 18.77 -24.65
N MET A 269 10.16 19.30 -24.60
CA MET A 269 9.35 19.59 -25.79
C MET A 269 9.63 20.94 -26.44
N SER A 270 10.27 21.86 -25.71
CA SER A 270 10.57 23.19 -26.20
C SER A 270 11.99 23.63 -25.80
N ASN A 271 12.62 24.41 -26.63
CA ASN A 271 13.92 25.00 -26.30
C ASN A 271 13.77 26.02 -25.17
N LEU A 272 14.54 25.84 -24.10
CA LEU A 272 14.57 26.76 -22.97
C LEU A 272 15.64 27.84 -23.20
N GLY A 273 15.23 29.12 -23.22
CA GLY A 273 16.16 30.24 -23.39
C GLY A 273 17.01 30.20 -24.66
N GLY A 274 16.57 29.50 -25.70
CA GLY A 274 17.33 29.28 -26.93
C GLY A 274 18.30 28.08 -26.91
N PHE A 275 18.39 27.37 -25.79
CA PHE A 275 19.26 26.19 -25.67
C PHE A 275 18.46 24.89 -25.92
N SER A 276 19.00 24.06 -26.82
CA SER A 276 18.41 22.75 -27.20
C SER A 276 19.09 21.57 -26.54
N THR A 277 20.27 21.77 -25.94
CA THR A 277 21.05 20.70 -25.34
C THR A 277 20.75 20.62 -23.85
N SER A 278 19.96 19.61 -23.49
CA SER A 278 19.64 19.30 -22.11
C SER A 278 19.88 17.83 -21.80
N THR A 279 20.39 17.56 -20.62
CA THR A 279 20.47 16.19 -20.08
C THR A 279 19.44 16.04 -18.99
N ILE A 280 18.55 15.04 -19.12
CA ILE A 280 17.50 14.76 -18.18
C ILE A 280 17.78 13.40 -17.53
N THR A 281 17.93 13.40 -16.21
CA THR A 281 18.12 12.17 -15.43
C THR A 281 16.91 12.01 -14.53
N PRO A 282 16.12 10.95 -14.66
CA PRO A 282 15.01 10.67 -13.75
C PRO A 282 15.55 10.32 -12.36
N LEU A 283 15.04 10.99 -11.33
CA LEU A 283 15.33 10.70 -9.93
C LEU A 283 14.29 9.76 -9.33
N LEU A 284 13.02 9.96 -9.71
CA LEU A 284 11.91 9.13 -9.31
C LEU A 284 10.98 8.96 -10.52
N ALA A 285 10.63 7.70 -10.83
CA ALA A 285 9.61 7.42 -11.84
C ALA A 285 8.27 8.03 -11.43
N ALA A 286 7.42 8.34 -12.42
CA ALA A 286 6.11 8.92 -12.15
C ALA A 286 5.25 7.97 -11.32
N THR A 287 4.80 8.44 -10.16
CA THR A 287 3.97 7.72 -9.20
C THR A 287 2.75 8.53 -8.81
N GLN A 288 1.82 7.97 -8.05
CA GLN A 288 0.66 8.64 -7.43
C GLN A 288 -0.41 9.04 -8.43
N GLY A 289 -0.63 8.83 -9.54
CA GLY A 289 -1.80 9.18 -10.36
C GLY A 289 -3.05 8.43 -9.92
N GLY A 290 -4.18 9.09 -9.98
CA GLY A 290 -5.47 8.52 -9.58
C GLY A 290 -6.65 9.08 -10.36
N SER A 291 -7.68 8.27 -10.53
CA SER A 291 -8.96 8.73 -11.04
C SER A 291 -9.73 9.49 -9.97
N LYS A 292 -10.72 10.27 -10.41
CA LYS A 292 -11.70 10.91 -9.52
C LYS A 292 -12.29 9.90 -8.53
N GLU A 293 -12.52 10.33 -7.31
CA GLU A 293 -13.04 9.49 -6.23
C GLU A 293 -14.33 8.77 -6.61
N SER A 294 -14.40 7.48 -6.32
CA SER A 294 -15.57 6.65 -6.64
C SER A 294 -16.74 6.90 -5.68
N ILE A 295 -17.95 6.63 -6.13
CA ILE A 295 -19.17 6.72 -5.30
C ILE A 295 -19.04 5.88 -4.02
N ALA A 296 -18.49 4.66 -4.13
CA ALA A 296 -18.29 3.78 -2.97
C ALA A 296 -17.32 4.38 -1.95
N SER A 297 -16.24 5.04 -2.42
CA SER A 297 -15.30 5.74 -1.55
C SER A 297 -15.96 6.92 -0.84
N ILE A 298 -16.72 7.77 -1.57
CA ILE A 298 -17.41 8.92 -0.99
C ILE A 298 -18.38 8.48 0.12
N LYS A 299 -19.20 7.45 -0.13
CA LYS A 299 -20.11 6.87 0.87
C LYS A 299 -19.40 6.39 2.12
N TYR A 300 -18.21 5.83 1.96
CA TYR A 300 -17.42 5.33 3.08
C TYR A 300 -16.68 6.44 3.83
N GLN A 301 -16.11 7.41 3.13
CA GLN A 301 -15.25 8.44 3.71
C GLN A 301 -16.04 9.62 4.32
N ALA A 302 -17.13 10.06 3.69
CA ALA A 302 -17.84 11.25 4.15
C ALA A 302 -18.36 11.14 5.60
N PRO A 303 -19.01 10.04 6.02
CA PRO A 303 -19.41 9.88 7.42
C PRO A 303 -18.24 9.81 8.41
N LYS A 304 -17.13 9.20 7.99
CA LYS A 304 -15.93 9.08 8.83
C LYS A 304 -15.20 10.41 9.00
N SER A 305 -15.08 11.19 7.93
CA SER A 305 -14.54 12.54 8.00
C SER A 305 -15.35 13.41 8.94
N TYR A 306 -16.69 13.35 8.83
CA TYR A 306 -17.59 14.07 9.74
C TYR A 306 -17.44 13.60 11.20
N ALA A 307 -17.35 12.29 11.44
CA ALA A 307 -17.19 11.73 12.79
C ALA A 307 -15.84 12.13 13.43
N ALA A 308 -14.77 12.24 12.65
CA ALA A 308 -13.45 12.65 13.12
C ALA A 308 -13.41 14.13 13.58
N GLN A 309 -14.30 14.99 13.07
CA GLN A 309 -14.42 16.41 13.44
C GLN A 309 -13.07 17.15 13.46
N ASN A 310 -12.20 16.86 12.48
CA ASN A 310 -10.83 17.38 12.40
C ASN A 310 -9.97 17.11 13.65
N ARG A 311 -10.14 15.96 14.32
CA ARG A 311 -9.32 15.53 15.46
C ARG A 311 -8.78 14.13 15.23
N ALA A 312 -7.49 13.94 15.48
CA ALA A 312 -6.83 12.65 15.40
C ALA A 312 -6.64 12.08 16.81
N VAL A 313 -7.58 11.27 17.28
CA VAL A 313 -7.56 10.64 18.61
C VAL A 313 -7.57 9.12 18.48
N SER A 314 -8.45 8.57 17.67
CA SER A 314 -8.51 7.13 17.39
C SER A 314 -7.69 6.77 16.14
N LYS A 315 -7.39 5.49 15.99
CA LYS A 315 -6.74 4.95 14.78
C LYS A 315 -7.51 5.31 13.50
N GLU A 316 -8.83 5.22 13.56
CA GLU A 316 -9.73 5.50 12.45
C GLU A 316 -9.72 6.99 12.07
N ASP A 317 -9.56 7.89 13.03
CA ASP A 317 -9.44 9.34 12.77
C ASP A 317 -8.16 9.64 11.96
N TYR A 318 -7.01 9.10 12.40
CA TYR A 318 -5.76 9.24 11.67
C TYR A 318 -5.87 8.70 10.24
N ILE A 319 -6.49 7.52 10.05
CA ILE A 319 -6.71 6.93 8.73
C ILE A 319 -7.59 7.85 7.87
N SER A 320 -8.70 8.35 8.42
CA SER A 320 -9.62 9.24 7.71
C SER A 320 -8.93 10.53 7.27
N ILE A 321 -8.23 11.20 8.20
CA ILE A 321 -7.53 12.47 7.94
C ILE A 321 -6.45 12.28 6.86
N LEU A 322 -5.68 11.19 6.94
CA LEU A 322 -4.65 10.89 5.94
C LEU A 322 -5.24 10.58 4.57
N GLN A 323 -6.34 9.83 4.53
CA GLN A 323 -7.02 9.50 3.26
C GLN A 323 -7.74 10.70 2.65
N THR A 324 -8.11 11.71 3.42
CA THR A 324 -8.77 12.92 2.95
C THR A 324 -7.83 14.11 2.76
N ASN A 325 -6.50 13.92 2.95
CA ASN A 325 -5.53 15.01 2.87
C ASN A 325 -5.60 15.81 1.56
N GLN A 326 -5.32 17.10 1.66
CA GLN A 326 -5.37 18.05 0.54
C GLN A 326 -4.01 18.22 -0.17
N LEU A 327 -2.97 17.47 0.21
CA LEU A 327 -1.63 17.56 -0.39
C LEU A 327 -1.52 16.84 -1.75
N GLY A 328 -2.59 16.18 -2.21
CA GLY A 328 -2.58 15.41 -3.44
C GLY A 328 -1.83 14.08 -3.34
N ILE A 329 -1.53 13.62 -2.12
CA ILE A 329 -0.89 12.33 -1.88
C ILE A 329 -1.98 11.31 -1.61
N SER A 330 -2.13 10.32 -2.48
CA SER A 330 -3.09 9.23 -2.32
C SER A 330 -2.41 7.95 -1.83
N PHE A 331 -3.16 7.17 -1.06
CA PHE A 331 -2.68 5.94 -0.44
C PHE A 331 -3.55 4.77 -0.81
N ASP A 332 -2.93 3.66 -1.25
CA ASP A 332 -3.61 2.36 -1.43
C ASP A 332 -3.93 1.72 -0.08
N ALA A 333 -3.06 1.93 0.91
CA ALA A 333 -3.26 1.43 2.26
C ALA A 333 -2.65 2.37 3.30
N VAL A 334 -3.32 2.48 4.44
CA VAL A 334 -2.88 3.22 5.63
C VAL A 334 -3.04 2.32 6.85
N ASN A 335 -2.01 2.25 7.68
CA ASN A 335 -2.09 1.61 8.99
C ASN A 335 -1.56 2.53 10.07
N VAL A 336 -2.22 2.51 11.23
CA VAL A 336 -1.87 3.35 12.38
C VAL A 336 -1.90 2.50 13.64
N TRP A 337 -0.91 2.66 14.52
CA TRP A 337 -0.86 1.99 15.81
C TRP A 337 -0.13 2.84 16.85
N GLY A 338 -0.45 2.64 18.12
CA GLY A 338 0.25 3.28 19.24
C GLY A 338 1.62 2.64 19.47
N GLY A 339 2.58 3.44 19.90
CA GLY A 339 3.95 2.98 20.15
C GLY A 339 4.06 1.97 21.29
N GLU A 340 3.07 1.87 22.15
CA GLU A 340 2.99 0.84 23.21
C GLU A 340 2.93 -0.59 22.64
N SER A 341 2.45 -0.73 21.38
CA SER A 341 2.40 -2.02 20.69
C SER A 341 3.73 -2.45 20.08
N ASN A 342 4.75 -1.59 20.08
CA ASN A 342 6.08 -1.93 19.58
C ASN A 342 6.84 -2.81 20.58
N ASN A 343 7.88 -3.47 20.11
CA ASN A 343 8.81 -4.22 20.96
C ASN A 343 10.25 -3.76 20.68
N PRO A 344 10.90 -3.00 21.60
CA PRO A 344 10.38 -2.51 22.89
C PRO A 344 9.28 -1.45 22.72
N PRO A 345 8.37 -1.27 23.71
CA PRO A 345 7.34 -0.24 23.69
C PRO A 345 7.90 1.18 23.65
N VAL A 346 7.29 2.06 22.86
CA VAL A 346 7.63 3.48 22.75
C VAL A 346 6.39 4.31 23.09
N TYR A 347 6.33 4.85 24.31
CA TYR A 347 5.19 5.61 24.78
C TYR A 347 5.18 7.05 24.26
N GLY A 348 4.00 7.64 24.10
CA GLY A 348 3.82 9.01 23.63
C GLY A 348 3.98 9.17 22.10
N GLN A 349 4.10 8.08 21.36
CA GLN A 349 4.20 8.11 19.90
C GLN A 349 3.07 7.33 19.24
N VAL A 350 2.64 7.84 18.07
CA VAL A 350 1.76 7.14 17.12
C VAL A 350 2.55 6.86 15.86
N PHE A 351 2.61 5.61 15.47
CA PHE A 351 3.25 5.18 14.24
C PHE A 351 2.24 5.06 13.11
N VAL A 352 2.61 5.59 11.96
CA VAL A 352 1.79 5.62 10.75
C VAL A 352 2.59 4.97 9.63
N ALA A 353 2.05 3.93 9.01
CA ALA A 353 2.59 3.33 7.81
C ALA A 353 1.69 3.66 6.62
N LEU A 354 2.29 4.13 5.52
CA LEU A 354 1.60 4.64 4.35
C LEU A 354 2.12 3.94 3.11
N LYS A 355 1.23 3.26 2.37
CA LYS A 355 1.54 2.76 1.04
C LYS A 355 1.00 3.76 0.01
N PRO A 356 1.87 4.52 -0.68
CA PRO A 356 1.42 5.47 -1.69
C PRO A 356 0.85 4.73 -2.92
N THR A 357 -0.14 5.33 -3.56
CA THR A 357 -0.72 4.81 -4.81
C THR A 357 0.33 4.87 -5.92
N GLY A 358 0.56 3.73 -6.57
CA GLY A 358 1.53 3.61 -7.66
C GLY A 358 3.01 3.66 -7.24
N GLY A 359 3.31 3.63 -5.91
CA GLY A 359 4.66 3.64 -5.38
C GLY A 359 4.86 2.67 -4.22
N TYR A 360 6.09 2.53 -3.76
CA TYR A 360 6.45 1.68 -2.62
C TYR A 360 6.63 2.47 -1.32
N THR A 361 7.27 3.63 -1.40
CA THR A 361 7.58 4.47 -0.23
C THR A 361 7.34 5.94 -0.56
N LEU A 362 7.20 6.76 0.46
CA LEU A 362 7.17 8.22 0.36
C LEU A 362 8.57 8.80 0.47
N THR A 363 8.81 9.95 -0.16
CA THR A 363 10.04 10.71 0.08
C THR A 363 10.00 11.36 1.47
N ASP A 364 11.17 11.67 2.04
CA ASP A 364 11.24 12.30 3.36
C ASP A 364 10.54 13.67 3.38
N SER A 365 10.60 14.42 2.28
CA SER A 365 9.87 15.68 2.13
C SER A 365 8.36 15.48 2.20
N GLN A 366 7.82 14.45 1.54
CA GLN A 366 6.39 14.11 1.60
C GLN A 366 5.96 13.69 2.99
N LYS A 367 6.79 12.86 3.68
CA LYS A 367 6.53 12.45 5.07
C LYS A 367 6.49 13.68 6.00
N GLN A 368 7.46 14.59 5.87
CA GLN A 368 7.50 15.82 6.67
C GLN A 368 6.27 16.71 6.43
N ARG A 369 5.86 16.91 5.18
CA ARG A 369 4.65 17.67 4.85
C ARG A 369 3.40 17.02 5.43
N LEU A 370 3.25 15.69 5.34
CA LEU A 370 2.12 14.98 5.94
C LEU A 370 2.10 15.13 7.47
N ILE A 371 3.26 15.07 8.11
CA ILE A 371 3.35 15.27 9.57
C ILE A 371 2.99 16.71 9.93
N GLN A 372 3.59 17.72 9.28
CA GLN A 372 3.46 19.12 9.69
C GLN A 372 2.12 19.74 9.27
N ASP A 373 1.65 19.43 8.04
CA ASP A 373 0.51 20.13 7.43
C ASP A 373 -0.81 19.35 7.61
N VAL A 374 -0.74 18.02 7.85
CA VAL A 374 -1.95 17.18 7.92
C VAL A 374 -2.17 16.60 9.31
N ILE A 375 -1.15 15.99 9.93
CA ILE A 375 -1.36 15.24 11.18
C ILE A 375 -1.23 16.16 12.41
N LYS A 376 -0.14 16.92 12.54
CA LYS A 376 0.14 17.74 13.73
C LYS A 376 -0.95 18.77 14.05
N PRO A 377 -1.56 19.47 13.08
CA PRO A 377 -2.62 20.45 13.37
C PRO A 377 -3.83 19.86 14.07
N VAL A 378 -4.07 18.55 13.91
CA VAL A 378 -5.27 17.85 14.40
C VAL A 378 -4.95 16.79 15.46
N SER A 379 -3.67 16.56 15.78
CA SER A 379 -3.25 15.56 16.76
C SER A 379 -3.31 16.10 18.19
N VAL A 380 -3.38 15.18 19.16
CA VAL A 380 -3.33 15.51 20.59
C VAL A 380 -1.93 16.01 20.95
N LEU A 381 -1.83 17.09 21.74
CA LEU A 381 -0.59 17.80 22.09
C LEU A 381 0.55 16.89 22.65
N THR A 382 0.19 15.81 23.32
CA THR A 382 1.17 14.91 23.98
C THR A 382 1.58 13.74 23.11
N VAL A 383 1.08 13.65 21.87
CA VAL A 383 1.32 12.52 20.96
C VAL A 383 2.16 12.98 19.78
N GLU A 384 3.34 12.34 19.60
CA GLU A 384 4.22 12.63 18.46
C GLU A 384 3.95 11.61 17.33
N PRO A 385 3.48 12.07 16.16
CA PRO A 385 3.28 11.19 15.02
C PRO A 385 4.61 10.89 14.30
N THR A 386 4.85 9.62 13.99
CA THR A 386 6.01 9.14 13.25
C THR A 386 5.57 8.34 12.03
N ILE A 387 5.96 8.76 10.83
CA ILE A 387 5.71 8.00 9.61
C ILE A 387 6.86 7.03 9.38
N VAL A 388 6.52 5.74 9.26
CA VAL A 388 7.46 4.66 8.97
C VAL A 388 7.21 4.09 7.58
N ASP A 389 8.28 3.68 6.90
CA ASP A 389 8.16 3.09 5.57
C ASP A 389 7.53 1.69 5.62
N PRO A 390 6.76 1.32 4.59
CA PRO A 390 6.30 -0.04 4.42
C PRO A 390 7.47 -1.02 4.28
N ASP A 391 7.41 -2.13 5.02
CA ASP A 391 8.34 -3.24 4.94
C ASP A 391 7.75 -4.36 4.09
N TYR A 392 8.22 -4.49 2.85
CA TYR A 392 7.68 -5.45 1.89
C TYR A 392 8.28 -6.84 2.07
N THR A 393 7.40 -7.85 2.13
CA THR A 393 7.73 -9.26 1.98
C THR A 393 7.16 -9.73 0.65
N TYR A 394 8.05 -10.05 -0.29
CA TYR A 394 7.66 -10.55 -1.60
C TYR A 394 7.46 -12.04 -1.56
N VAL A 395 6.36 -12.51 -2.14
CA VAL A 395 6.05 -13.94 -2.28
C VAL A 395 6.38 -14.34 -3.72
N LYS A 396 7.33 -15.25 -3.87
CA LYS A 396 7.60 -15.93 -5.14
C LYS A 396 6.78 -17.20 -5.18
N ILE A 397 5.98 -17.38 -6.22
CA ILE A 397 5.02 -18.47 -6.34
C ILE A 397 5.46 -19.39 -7.48
N THR A 398 5.56 -20.69 -7.19
CA THR A 398 5.73 -21.72 -8.22
C THR A 398 4.57 -22.70 -8.13
N THR A 399 3.85 -22.90 -9.24
CA THR A 399 2.74 -23.85 -9.30
C THR A 399 2.93 -24.88 -10.41
N ASN A 400 2.68 -26.14 -10.07
CA ASN A 400 2.63 -27.24 -11.01
C ASN A 400 1.18 -27.66 -11.20
N VAL A 401 0.65 -27.57 -12.41
CA VAL A 401 -0.77 -27.78 -12.70
C VAL A 401 -0.94 -28.89 -13.72
N LEU A 402 -1.78 -29.85 -13.38
CA LEU A 402 -2.24 -30.92 -14.27
C LEU A 402 -3.65 -30.61 -14.77
N TYR A 403 -3.86 -30.56 -16.10
CA TYR A 403 -5.17 -30.31 -16.69
C TYR A 403 -5.60 -31.40 -17.67
N ASP A 404 -6.91 -31.52 -17.89
CA ASP A 404 -7.51 -32.45 -18.85
C ASP A 404 -7.78 -31.72 -20.19
N PRO A 405 -7.01 -32.03 -21.24
CA PRO A 405 -7.17 -31.37 -22.54
C PRO A 405 -8.51 -31.69 -23.22
N LYS A 406 -9.26 -32.71 -22.73
CA LYS A 406 -10.60 -33.05 -23.27
C LYS A 406 -11.70 -32.13 -22.72
N LYS A 407 -11.43 -31.37 -21.63
CA LYS A 407 -12.41 -30.49 -20.98
C LYS A 407 -12.25 -29.01 -21.34
N THR A 408 -11.27 -28.67 -22.16
CA THR A 408 -11.01 -27.27 -22.56
C THR A 408 -10.56 -27.21 -24.03
N SER A 409 -10.85 -26.08 -24.69
CA SER A 409 -10.28 -25.74 -25.99
C SER A 409 -8.95 -25.00 -25.89
N LEU A 410 -8.50 -24.67 -24.67
CA LEU A 410 -7.26 -23.92 -24.43
C LEU A 410 -6.04 -24.84 -24.55
N THR A 411 -4.96 -24.28 -25.07
CA THR A 411 -3.63 -24.90 -25.02
C THR A 411 -3.02 -24.76 -23.62
N SER A 412 -1.92 -25.48 -23.34
CA SER A 412 -1.19 -25.31 -22.06
C SER A 412 -0.79 -23.86 -21.79
N GLY A 413 -0.43 -23.10 -22.82
CA GLY A 413 -0.16 -21.66 -22.72
C GLY A 413 -1.41 -20.85 -22.38
N GLY A 414 -2.58 -21.21 -22.93
CA GLY A 414 -3.86 -20.60 -22.60
C GLY A 414 -4.26 -20.86 -21.15
N ILE A 415 -4.11 -22.09 -20.67
CA ILE A 415 -4.35 -22.44 -19.25
C ILE A 415 -3.38 -21.68 -18.33
N SER A 416 -2.10 -21.57 -18.69
CA SER A 416 -1.12 -20.78 -17.93
C SER A 416 -1.54 -19.31 -17.83
N ALA A 417 -2.07 -18.70 -18.88
CA ALA A 417 -2.55 -17.32 -18.87
C ALA A 417 -3.78 -17.13 -17.96
N VAL A 418 -4.72 -18.07 -17.98
CA VAL A 418 -5.90 -18.06 -17.09
C VAL A 418 -5.47 -18.18 -15.62
N ILE A 419 -4.55 -19.10 -15.31
CA ILE A 419 -4.00 -19.27 -13.97
C ILE A 419 -3.26 -17.99 -13.52
N LYS A 420 -2.44 -17.38 -14.38
CA LYS A 420 -1.76 -16.13 -14.08
C LYS A 420 -2.73 -15.01 -13.72
N THR A 421 -3.85 -14.92 -14.45
CA THR A 421 -4.92 -13.96 -14.17
C THR A 421 -5.57 -14.25 -12.81
N ALA A 422 -5.85 -15.50 -12.48
CA ALA A 422 -6.40 -15.89 -11.18
C ALA A 422 -5.46 -15.55 -10.02
N ILE A 423 -4.16 -15.82 -10.16
CA ILE A 423 -3.15 -15.45 -9.17
C ILE A 423 -3.08 -13.93 -9.00
N ASN A 424 -3.05 -13.17 -10.09
CA ASN A 424 -3.02 -11.71 -10.04
C ASN A 424 -4.26 -11.13 -9.36
N ASN A 425 -5.45 -11.69 -9.63
CA ASN A 425 -6.69 -11.30 -8.97
C ASN A 425 -6.64 -11.60 -7.46
N PHE A 426 -6.17 -12.80 -7.09
CA PHE A 426 -5.97 -13.15 -5.69
C PHE A 426 -5.02 -12.18 -4.98
N VAL A 427 -3.87 -11.86 -5.59
CA VAL A 427 -2.89 -10.91 -5.06
C VAL A 427 -3.51 -9.52 -4.90
N SER A 428 -4.24 -9.02 -5.88
CA SER A 428 -4.84 -7.68 -5.84
C SER A 428 -5.98 -7.54 -4.83
N THR A 429 -6.71 -8.61 -4.54
CA THR A 429 -7.85 -8.59 -3.61
C THR A 429 -7.48 -8.90 -2.17
N THR A 430 -6.45 -9.74 -1.94
CA THR A 430 -6.11 -10.27 -0.62
C THR A 430 -4.83 -9.66 -0.05
N LEU A 431 -3.88 -9.32 -0.92
CA LEU A 431 -2.56 -8.82 -0.55
C LEU A 431 -2.43 -7.32 -0.86
N ASN A 432 -1.21 -6.80 -0.86
CA ASN A 432 -0.89 -5.39 -1.14
C ASN A 432 -1.43 -4.38 -0.12
N THR A 433 -1.86 -4.84 1.04
CA THR A 433 -2.34 -3.99 2.14
C THR A 433 -1.67 -4.39 3.46
N PHE A 434 -1.73 -3.50 4.44
CA PHE A 434 -1.29 -3.80 5.80
C PHE A 434 -2.22 -4.80 6.48
N ASN A 435 -1.69 -5.54 7.45
CA ASN A 435 -2.43 -6.54 8.23
C ASN A 435 -3.11 -7.60 7.35
N SER A 436 -2.51 -7.92 6.19
CA SER A 436 -2.97 -8.96 5.30
C SER A 436 -2.45 -10.33 5.73
N THR A 437 -3.17 -11.39 5.33
CA THR A 437 -2.76 -12.77 5.54
C THR A 437 -2.76 -13.49 4.21
N PHE A 438 -1.61 -14.06 3.87
CA PHE A 438 -1.45 -14.95 2.72
C PHE A 438 -1.65 -16.41 3.17
N SER A 439 -2.50 -17.14 2.46
CA SER A 439 -2.74 -18.56 2.69
C SER A 439 -2.46 -19.34 1.40
N VAL A 440 -1.60 -20.33 1.47
CA VAL A 440 -1.31 -21.23 0.34
C VAL A 440 -2.57 -22.02 -0.05
N SER A 441 -3.40 -22.41 0.91
CA SER A 441 -4.65 -23.15 0.65
C SER A 441 -5.65 -22.31 -0.17
N ASP A 442 -5.78 -21.03 0.15
CA ASP A 442 -6.68 -20.13 -0.59
C ASP A 442 -6.18 -19.86 -2.00
N LEU A 443 -4.86 -19.77 -2.18
CA LEU A 443 -4.24 -19.65 -3.50
C LEU A 443 -4.45 -20.92 -4.33
N ILE A 444 -4.29 -22.12 -3.74
CA ILE A 444 -4.57 -23.40 -4.38
C ILE A 444 -6.03 -23.45 -4.85
N MET A 445 -6.96 -22.99 -4.01
CA MET A 445 -8.39 -22.93 -4.36
C MET A 445 -8.64 -21.93 -5.50
N ALA A 446 -8.03 -20.76 -5.46
CA ALA A 446 -8.16 -19.75 -6.52
C ALA A 446 -7.65 -20.26 -7.88
N ILE A 447 -6.55 -21.03 -7.87
CA ILE A 447 -6.04 -21.68 -9.09
C ILE A 447 -6.97 -22.79 -9.55
N GLN A 448 -7.48 -23.62 -8.63
CA GLN A 448 -8.33 -24.78 -8.96
C GLN A 448 -9.64 -24.38 -9.66
N VAL A 449 -10.23 -23.24 -9.28
CA VAL A 449 -11.48 -22.75 -9.86
C VAL A 449 -11.27 -21.89 -11.11
N ALA A 450 -10.03 -21.60 -11.49
CA ALA A 450 -9.70 -20.73 -12.62
C ALA A 450 -10.16 -21.31 -13.96
N ASP A 451 -10.10 -22.64 -14.14
CA ASP A 451 -10.62 -23.34 -15.30
C ASP A 451 -11.12 -24.76 -14.91
N PRO A 452 -12.30 -25.20 -15.43
CA PRO A 452 -12.87 -26.52 -15.12
C PRO A 452 -12.01 -27.71 -15.57
N SER A 453 -11.06 -27.49 -16.46
CA SER A 453 -10.15 -28.54 -16.93
C SER A 453 -9.01 -28.86 -15.93
N ILE A 454 -8.77 -28.02 -14.95
CA ILE A 454 -7.72 -28.21 -13.95
C ILE A 454 -8.10 -29.39 -13.04
N ILE A 455 -7.24 -30.41 -13.01
CA ILE A 455 -7.44 -31.62 -12.22
C ILE A 455 -6.82 -31.45 -10.84
N THR A 456 -5.56 -31.05 -10.79
CA THR A 456 -4.81 -30.82 -9.57
C THR A 456 -3.83 -29.67 -9.76
N ASN A 457 -3.51 -28.98 -8.66
CA ASN A 457 -2.42 -28.04 -8.63
C ASN A 457 -1.61 -28.21 -7.33
N GLU A 458 -0.31 -27.99 -7.43
CA GLU A 458 0.62 -27.98 -6.32
C GLU A 458 1.31 -26.63 -6.30
N VAL A 459 1.28 -25.94 -5.17
CA VAL A 459 1.86 -24.61 -5.00
C VAL A 459 2.99 -24.67 -3.98
N SER A 460 4.15 -24.19 -4.37
CA SER A 460 5.26 -23.89 -3.48
C SER A 460 5.54 -22.39 -3.46
N ILE A 461 5.93 -21.90 -2.30
CA ILE A 461 6.22 -20.48 -2.09
C ILE A 461 7.61 -20.27 -1.52
N GLN A 462 8.20 -19.13 -1.87
CA GLN A 462 9.42 -18.61 -1.30
C GLN A 462 9.19 -17.16 -0.90
N LEU A 463 9.65 -16.76 0.28
CA LEU A 463 9.57 -15.38 0.74
C LEU A 463 10.88 -14.65 0.44
N GLN A 464 10.76 -13.41 0.03
CA GLN A 464 11.90 -12.58 -0.35
C GLN A 464 11.84 -11.21 0.33
N LYS A 465 13.01 -10.74 0.77
CA LYS A 465 13.25 -9.35 1.18
C LYS A 465 14.26 -8.71 0.22
N LYS A 466 13.98 -7.48 -0.19
CA LYS A 466 14.84 -6.71 -1.07
C LYS A 466 15.32 -5.46 -0.36
N PHE A 467 16.61 -5.15 -0.45
CA PHE A 467 17.17 -3.98 0.19
C PHE A 467 18.35 -3.41 -0.61
N TYR A 468 18.66 -2.16 -0.32
CA TYR A 468 19.80 -1.43 -0.89
C TYR A 468 20.86 -1.30 0.20
N PRO A 469 21.96 -2.06 0.15
CA PRO A 469 23.00 -1.94 1.15
C PRO A 469 23.71 -0.58 1.05
N THR A 470 24.08 -0.03 2.19
CA THR A 470 24.98 1.11 2.25
C THR A 470 26.36 0.62 1.81
N LEU A 471 26.91 1.23 0.78
CA LEU A 471 28.20 0.81 0.22
C LEU A 471 29.34 1.38 1.07
N GLN A 472 30.41 0.58 1.24
CA GLN A 472 31.66 0.96 1.89
C GLN A 472 31.47 1.55 3.32
N THR A 473 30.41 1.11 3.99
CA THR A 473 30.11 1.53 5.36
C THR A 473 29.53 0.34 6.13
N PRO A 474 30.24 -0.16 7.16
CA PRO A 474 29.76 -1.27 7.96
C PRO A 474 28.39 -0.97 8.57
N THR A 475 27.38 -1.67 8.15
CA THR A 475 25.98 -1.45 8.58
C THR A 475 25.35 -2.78 8.99
N THR A 476 24.53 -2.74 10.05
CA THR A 476 23.77 -3.91 10.50
C THR A 476 22.34 -3.82 9.97
N TYR A 477 21.88 -4.91 9.34
CA TYR A 477 20.56 -5.04 8.79
C TYR A 477 19.81 -6.17 9.48
N ASN A 478 18.52 -5.93 9.81
CA ASN A 478 17.62 -6.94 10.34
C ASN A 478 16.42 -7.11 9.40
N PHE A 479 16.20 -8.33 8.94
CA PHE A 479 15.10 -8.68 8.06
C PHE A 479 14.13 -9.59 8.78
N TYR A 480 12.87 -9.17 8.88
CA TYR A 480 11.83 -9.87 9.62
C TYR A 480 10.85 -10.51 8.63
N PHE A 481 10.83 -11.84 8.55
CA PHE A 481 9.83 -12.59 7.77
C PHE A 481 8.58 -12.91 8.60
N ASN A 482 8.69 -12.91 9.94
CA ASN A 482 7.62 -13.16 10.93
C ASN A 482 6.91 -14.50 10.79
N VAL A 483 7.57 -15.44 10.19
CA VAL A 483 7.14 -16.86 10.10
C VAL A 483 8.36 -17.71 10.32
N PRO A 484 8.23 -18.89 10.94
CA PRO A 484 9.33 -19.82 11.01
C PRO A 484 9.81 -20.19 9.61
N ILE A 485 11.13 -20.21 9.42
CA ILE A 485 11.77 -20.50 8.13
C ILE A 485 12.48 -21.85 8.19
N GLN A 486 12.52 -22.54 7.07
CA GLN A 486 13.14 -23.84 6.95
C GLN A 486 14.67 -23.69 7.04
N LYS A 487 15.33 -24.54 7.82
CA LYS A 487 16.80 -24.62 7.88
C LYS A 487 17.38 -24.96 6.51
N GLY A 488 18.48 -24.34 6.17
CA GLY A 488 19.08 -24.47 4.86
C GLY A 488 18.26 -23.93 3.70
N SER A 489 17.23 -23.13 4.02
CA SER A 489 16.32 -22.55 3.02
C SER A 489 16.78 -21.20 2.50
N PHE A 490 17.71 -20.56 3.17
CA PHE A 490 18.32 -19.32 2.67
C PHE A 490 19.04 -19.62 1.37
N LEU A 491 18.46 -19.20 0.27
CA LEU A 491 19.04 -19.36 -1.05
C LEU A 491 20.06 -18.26 -1.26
N SER A 492 21.24 -18.49 -0.76
CA SER A 492 22.36 -17.66 -1.08
C SER A 492 22.81 -17.97 -2.49
N GLY A 493 23.10 -17.04 -3.18
CA GLY A 493 23.82 -17.36 -4.23
C GLY A 493 23.37 -17.11 -5.60
N ILE A 494 23.83 -17.95 -6.41
CA ILE A 494 23.98 -17.82 -7.86
C ILE A 494 22.68 -17.46 -8.58
N THR A 495 21.54 -17.83 -8.04
CA THR A 495 20.25 -17.65 -8.73
C THR A 495 19.31 -16.64 -8.10
N SER A 496 19.48 -16.31 -6.83
CA SER A 496 18.51 -15.50 -6.10
C SER A 496 19.06 -14.18 -5.56
N THR A 497 20.35 -14.13 -5.24
CA THR A 497 21.01 -12.93 -4.76
C THR A 497 22.03 -12.50 -5.81
N PRO A 498 21.99 -11.28 -6.39
CA PRO A 498 23.09 -10.87 -7.27
C PRO A 498 24.40 -10.88 -6.48
N SER A 499 25.50 -11.21 -7.15
CA SER A 499 26.82 -11.14 -6.54
C SER A 499 27.16 -9.71 -6.15
N ILE A 500 28.07 -9.59 -5.21
CA ILE A 500 28.61 -8.31 -4.75
C ILE A 500 30.11 -8.26 -4.95
N GLN A 501 30.65 -7.06 -4.96
CA GLN A 501 32.08 -6.82 -4.71
C GLN A 501 32.26 -6.59 -3.21
N TYR A 502 33.17 -7.33 -2.60
CA TYR A 502 33.38 -7.25 -1.15
C TYR A 502 34.87 -7.08 -0.81
N PRO A 503 35.23 -6.19 0.14
CA PRO A 503 36.60 -5.99 0.50
C PRO A 503 37.16 -7.20 1.30
N SER A 504 38.34 -7.62 0.93
CA SER A 504 39.16 -8.54 1.72
C SER A 504 40.38 -7.78 2.32
N SER A 505 41.19 -8.46 3.10
CA SER A 505 42.40 -7.85 3.67
C SER A 505 43.42 -7.37 2.64
N THR A 506 43.35 -7.87 1.40
CA THR A 506 44.32 -7.62 0.35
C THR A 506 43.79 -7.03 -0.95
N ALA A 507 42.48 -7.21 -1.22
CA ALA A 507 41.87 -6.78 -2.48
C ALA A 507 40.37 -6.71 -2.37
N ILE A 508 39.71 -6.04 -3.35
CA ILE A 508 38.27 -6.14 -3.57
C ILE A 508 38.00 -7.41 -4.39
N ILE A 509 37.21 -8.32 -3.84
CA ILE A 509 36.85 -9.59 -4.49
C ILE A 509 35.49 -9.38 -5.18
N ASP A 510 35.45 -9.71 -6.47
CA ASP A 510 34.19 -9.71 -7.26
C ASP A 510 33.52 -11.10 -7.24
N GLY A 511 32.22 -11.14 -7.53
CA GLY A 511 31.49 -12.40 -7.58
C GLY A 511 31.25 -13.03 -6.20
N VAL A 512 31.21 -12.23 -5.13
CA VAL A 512 30.95 -12.71 -3.78
C VAL A 512 29.46 -12.89 -3.56
N PHE A 513 29.11 -13.98 -2.87
CA PHE A 513 27.74 -14.37 -2.55
C PHE A 513 27.55 -14.56 -1.05
N LEU A 514 26.34 -14.31 -0.57
CA LEU A 514 25.90 -14.69 0.77
C LEU A 514 25.44 -16.15 0.77
N GLU A 515 25.76 -16.88 1.83
CA GLU A 515 25.31 -18.26 2.03
C GLU A 515 25.00 -18.51 3.51
N GLU A 516 24.04 -19.39 3.76
CA GLU A 516 23.79 -19.96 5.07
C GLU A 516 24.72 -21.16 5.29
N PHE A 517 25.48 -21.12 6.40
CA PHE A 517 26.24 -22.27 6.87
C PHE A 517 25.34 -23.09 7.82
N ALA A 518 25.06 -24.33 7.45
CA ALA A 518 24.30 -25.22 8.30
C ALA A 518 25.03 -25.44 9.63
N GLN A 519 24.37 -25.25 10.74
CA GLN A 519 24.88 -25.62 12.06
C GLN A 519 24.97 -27.15 12.15
N VAL A 520 26.15 -27.66 12.45
CA VAL A 520 26.46 -29.10 12.39
C VAL A 520 25.93 -29.86 13.61
N THR A 521 25.51 -29.22 14.70
CA THR A 521 25.11 -29.90 15.93
C THR A 521 23.84 -29.28 16.54
N GLU A 522 22.75 -30.04 16.49
CA GLU A 522 21.53 -29.78 17.24
C GLU A 522 21.66 -30.46 18.60
N GLY A 523 22.10 -29.70 19.60
CA GLY A 523 22.23 -30.17 20.96
C GLY A 523 21.41 -29.35 21.93
N VAL A 524 21.50 -29.62 23.19
CA VAL A 524 20.94 -28.80 24.26
C VAL A 524 21.86 -27.61 24.53
N ASP A 525 21.31 -26.40 24.40
CA ASP A 525 22.01 -25.13 24.67
C ASP A 525 22.08 -24.85 26.16
N SER A 526 20.93 -24.85 26.81
CA SER A 526 20.79 -24.54 28.22
C SER A 526 19.56 -25.16 28.83
N VAL A 527 19.57 -25.31 30.13
CA VAL A 527 18.42 -25.75 30.92
C VAL A 527 18.11 -24.73 31.99
N SER A 528 16.97 -24.05 31.83
CA SER A 528 16.51 -23.00 32.76
C SER A 528 15.57 -23.59 33.82
N ILE A 529 15.74 -23.11 35.06
CA ILE A 529 14.90 -23.50 36.19
C ILE A 529 13.57 -22.78 36.09
N LEU A 530 12.47 -23.53 35.98
CA LEU A 530 11.09 -23.02 36.03
C LEU A 530 10.58 -22.96 37.48
N ASN A 531 10.93 -23.97 38.28
CA ASN A 531 10.66 -24.02 39.71
C ASN A 531 11.91 -24.56 40.45
N PRO A 532 12.48 -23.77 41.38
CA PRO A 532 13.67 -24.21 42.11
C PRO A 532 13.46 -25.41 43.04
N GLY A 533 12.22 -25.77 43.34
CA GLY A 533 11.94 -26.80 44.30
C GLY A 533 12.45 -26.49 45.72
N TYR A 534 12.39 -27.45 46.61
CA TYR A 534 12.86 -27.35 47.97
C TYR A 534 13.20 -28.69 48.59
N GLY A 535 13.98 -28.69 49.70
CA GLY A 535 14.26 -29.85 50.51
C GLY A 535 15.29 -30.83 49.93
N TYR A 536 16.00 -30.43 48.87
CA TYR A 536 17.11 -31.25 48.35
C TYR A 536 18.29 -31.23 49.27
N GLN A 537 18.73 -32.40 49.76
CA GLN A 537 19.96 -32.55 50.55
C GLN A 537 21.18 -32.79 49.65
N TYR A 538 20.98 -33.39 48.50
CA TYR A 538 21.96 -33.62 47.44
C TYR A 538 21.44 -33.10 46.11
N PRO A 539 22.34 -32.70 45.18
CA PRO A 539 21.92 -32.29 43.85
C PRO A 539 21.04 -33.38 43.20
N PRO A 540 19.81 -33.03 42.74
CA PRO A 540 18.94 -34.00 42.08
C PRO A 540 19.51 -34.40 40.72
N THR A 541 19.13 -35.56 40.24
CA THR A 541 19.48 -36.02 38.89
C THR A 541 18.62 -35.32 37.86
N VAL A 542 19.28 -34.69 36.89
CA VAL A 542 18.62 -34.07 35.73
C VAL A 542 18.74 -35.01 34.55
N THR A 543 17.62 -35.47 34.01
CA THR A 543 17.57 -36.32 32.83
C THR A 543 16.95 -35.52 31.68
N ILE A 544 17.67 -35.41 30.56
CA ILE A 544 17.17 -34.79 29.33
C ILE A 544 16.58 -35.89 28.46
N ILE A 545 15.32 -35.72 28.12
CA ILE A 545 14.52 -36.66 27.33
C ILE A 545 14.08 -35.94 26.05
N GLY A 546 14.24 -36.58 24.90
CA GLY A 546 13.85 -36.03 23.58
C GLY A 546 14.14 -37.05 22.47
N ASP A 547 14.05 -36.56 21.24
CA ASP A 547 14.29 -37.34 20.02
C ASP A 547 15.79 -37.42 19.64
N GLY A 548 16.66 -36.63 20.29
CA GLY A 548 18.11 -36.71 20.15
C GLY A 548 18.80 -37.66 21.15
N THR A 549 20.13 -37.63 21.17
CA THR A 549 20.93 -38.52 22.03
C THR A 549 22.13 -37.78 22.65
N GLY A 550 22.55 -38.22 23.83
CA GLY A 550 23.82 -37.90 24.47
C GLY A 550 23.85 -36.58 25.26
N ALA A 551 22.72 -35.86 25.42
CA ALA A 551 22.70 -34.69 26.27
C ALA A 551 22.71 -35.05 27.76
N THR A 552 23.54 -34.34 28.54
CA THR A 552 23.63 -34.51 30.00
C THR A 552 23.69 -33.15 30.69
N ALA A 553 23.15 -33.03 31.88
CA ALA A 553 23.18 -31.84 32.69
C ALA A 553 23.29 -32.17 34.19
N GLU A 554 23.88 -31.27 34.96
CA GLU A 554 24.06 -31.36 36.40
C GLU A 554 23.37 -30.21 37.12
N ALA A 555 22.64 -30.54 38.17
CA ALA A 555 21.96 -29.57 39.03
C ALA A 555 22.87 -29.03 40.10
N VAL A 556 22.73 -27.77 40.46
CA VAL A 556 23.38 -27.11 41.59
C VAL A 556 22.30 -26.64 42.56
N ILE A 557 22.48 -26.93 43.86
CA ILE A 557 21.56 -26.54 44.92
C ILE A 557 22.25 -25.58 45.89
N ASN A 558 21.48 -24.73 46.57
CA ASN A 558 21.93 -23.89 47.65
C ASN A 558 21.81 -24.62 49.02
N GLY A 559 22.35 -23.99 50.08
CA GLY A 559 22.28 -24.50 51.46
C GLY A 559 20.85 -24.64 52.03
N ALA A 560 19.82 -24.09 51.38
CA ALA A 560 18.42 -24.20 51.73
C ALA A 560 17.72 -25.37 50.97
N GLY A 561 18.44 -26.13 50.13
CA GLY A 561 17.93 -27.25 49.37
C GLY A 561 17.04 -26.83 48.18
N ALA A 562 17.32 -25.71 47.51
CA ALA A 562 16.67 -25.29 46.31
C ALA A 562 17.67 -25.25 45.14
N LEU A 563 17.20 -25.51 43.92
CA LEU A 563 17.97 -25.43 42.69
C LEU A 563 18.39 -23.97 42.40
N THR A 564 19.67 -23.75 42.10
CA THR A 564 20.21 -22.45 41.74
C THR A 564 20.71 -22.40 40.29
N ALA A 565 21.16 -23.50 39.75
CA ALA A 565 21.57 -23.66 38.35
C ALA A 565 21.42 -25.09 37.88
N ILE A 566 21.28 -25.25 36.56
CA ILE A 566 21.41 -26.55 35.87
C ILE A 566 22.41 -26.31 34.74
N ASN A 567 23.59 -26.92 34.87
CA ASN A 567 24.67 -26.80 33.91
C ASN A 567 24.64 -27.91 32.90
N VAL A 568 24.55 -27.62 31.61
CA VAL A 568 24.66 -28.63 30.57
C VAL A 568 26.11 -29.05 30.49
N THR A 569 26.37 -30.35 30.73
CA THR A 569 27.71 -30.94 30.71
C THR A 569 28.05 -31.56 29.36
N ASN A 570 27.04 -32.00 28.61
CA ASN A 570 27.15 -32.41 27.22
C ASN A 570 25.87 -31.97 26.48
N SER A 571 26.04 -31.28 25.35
CA SER A 571 24.93 -30.79 24.54
C SER A 571 24.15 -31.94 23.82
N GLY A 572 24.77 -33.09 23.60
CA GLY A 572 24.21 -34.13 22.75
C GLY A 572 24.05 -33.70 21.30
N ASN A 573 23.36 -34.54 20.51
CA ASN A 573 23.17 -34.32 19.07
C ASN A 573 21.74 -34.71 18.62
N ASN A 574 21.28 -34.12 17.50
CA ASN A 574 20.05 -34.49 16.79
C ASN A 574 18.77 -34.31 17.62
N TYR A 575 18.70 -33.32 18.50
CA TYR A 575 17.48 -32.96 19.21
C TYR A 575 16.65 -31.99 18.37
N THR A 576 15.40 -32.34 18.06
CA THR A 576 14.39 -31.40 17.56
C THR A 576 13.39 -31.02 18.64
N THR A 577 13.22 -31.92 19.64
CA THR A 577 12.44 -31.70 20.85
C THR A 577 13.17 -32.24 22.06
N ALA A 578 13.15 -31.49 23.17
CA ALA A 578 13.68 -32.01 24.43
C ALA A 578 12.97 -31.36 25.63
N TYR A 579 12.89 -32.13 26.71
CA TYR A 579 12.46 -31.63 28.01
C TYR A 579 13.33 -32.25 29.13
N ALA A 580 13.40 -31.58 30.26
CA ALA A 580 14.17 -32.07 31.41
C ALA A 580 13.25 -32.58 32.48
N THR A 581 13.61 -33.73 33.05
CA THR A 581 13.00 -34.27 34.28
C THR A 581 14.00 -34.16 35.42
N ILE A 582 13.50 -33.76 36.59
CA ILE A 582 14.29 -33.65 37.83
C ILE A 582 13.80 -34.72 38.77
N THR A 583 14.70 -35.63 39.15
CA THR A 583 14.42 -36.70 40.06
C THR A 583 15.39 -36.63 41.24
N ASN A 584 14.93 -37.09 42.45
CA ASN A 584 15.79 -37.10 43.61
C ASN A 584 17.03 -37.99 43.39
N ASN A 585 18.16 -37.55 43.95
CA ASN A 585 19.36 -38.36 44.03
C ASN A 585 19.04 -39.68 44.77
N SER A 586 19.71 -40.77 44.44
CA SER A 586 19.49 -42.08 45.09
C SER A 586 19.66 -42.01 46.62
N ASN A 587 20.46 -41.09 47.12
CA ASN A 587 20.74 -40.84 48.54
C ASN A 587 19.82 -39.78 49.18
N ASP A 588 18.86 -39.25 48.44
CA ASP A 588 17.95 -38.20 48.90
C ASP A 588 16.50 -38.54 48.48
N LYS A 589 15.61 -38.48 49.44
CA LYS A 589 14.16 -38.69 49.21
C LYS A 589 13.31 -37.53 49.65
N THR A 590 13.96 -36.39 49.98
CA THR A 590 13.30 -35.22 50.59
C THR A 590 13.05 -34.09 49.66
N GLY A 591 13.76 -34.00 48.53
CA GLY A 591 13.55 -32.98 47.52
C GLY A 591 12.23 -33.07 46.75
N ASN A 592 11.63 -31.94 46.46
CA ASN A 592 10.31 -31.88 45.82
C ASN A 592 10.15 -30.66 44.91
N LEU A 593 9.25 -30.77 43.92
CA LEU A 593 8.76 -29.72 43.03
C LEU A 593 9.78 -29.01 42.11
N GLY A 594 10.99 -29.52 41.95
CA GLY A 594 11.93 -28.98 40.95
C GLY A 594 11.40 -29.16 39.53
N ALA A 595 11.44 -28.13 38.74
CA ALA A 595 11.06 -28.15 37.31
C ALA A 595 11.99 -27.30 36.46
N ALA A 596 12.27 -27.74 35.24
CA ALA A 596 13.17 -27.05 34.33
C ALA A 596 12.70 -27.15 32.88
N ALA A 597 13.06 -26.17 32.08
CA ALA A 597 12.85 -26.11 30.64
C ALA A 597 14.17 -26.25 29.90
N VAL A 598 14.17 -27.02 28.82
CA VAL A 598 15.32 -27.21 27.92
C VAL A 598 15.24 -26.23 26.77
N LYS A 599 16.34 -25.58 26.48
CA LYS A 599 16.53 -24.77 25.26
C LYS A 599 17.51 -25.50 24.37
N LEU A 600 17.12 -25.74 23.12
CA LEU A 600 17.95 -26.44 22.14
C LEU A 600 18.89 -25.48 21.42
N GLN A 601 20.11 -25.95 21.11
CA GLN A 601 21.00 -25.38 20.10
C GLN A 601 20.33 -25.57 18.72
N GLY A 602 20.67 -24.70 17.77
CA GLY A 602 20.15 -24.87 16.40
C GLY A 602 18.92 -24.02 16.07
N ARG A 603 18.48 -23.13 16.99
CA ARG A 603 17.56 -22.04 16.67
C ARG A 603 18.18 -21.04 15.68
N TYR A 604 19.49 -20.92 15.68
CA TYR A 604 20.22 -19.95 14.89
C TYR A 604 21.13 -20.65 13.87
N GLY A 605 21.13 -20.14 12.63
CA GLY A 605 22.12 -20.42 11.60
C GLY A 605 23.12 -19.27 11.49
N THR A 606 24.28 -19.54 10.91
CA THR A 606 25.31 -18.52 10.62
C THR A 606 25.29 -18.19 9.13
N LEU A 607 25.46 -16.93 8.79
CA LEU A 607 25.63 -16.45 7.42
C LEU A 607 27.09 -16.16 7.14
N GLY A 608 27.55 -16.55 5.97
CA GLY A 608 28.90 -16.28 5.50
C GLY A 608 28.93 -15.73 4.08
N LEU A 609 30.12 -15.30 3.69
CA LEU A 609 30.43 -14.83 2.35
C LEU A 609 31.38 -15.82 1.68
N TYR A 610 31.11 -16.12 0.41
CA TYR A 610 31.97 -16.95 -0.41
C TYR A 610 32.06 -16.43 -1.85
N TYR A 611 33.08 -16.84 -2.57
CA TYR A 611 33.18 -16.65 -4.01
C TYR A 611 33.67 -17.95 -4.67
N ILE A 612 33.52 -18.01 -5.99
CA ILE A 612 34.03 -19.16 -6.78
C ILE A 612 35.32 -18.74 -7.46
N ASP A 613 36.43 -19.37 -7.06
CA ASP A 613 37.72 -19.23 -7.73
C ASP A 613 37.86 -20.33 -8.80
N GLY A 614 38.26 -19.93 -10.00
CA GLY A 614 38.43 -20.86 -11.13
C GLY A 614 39.42 -22.00 -10.90
N THR A 615 40.31 -21.86 -9.93
CA THR A 615 41.36 -22.86 -9.57
C THR A 615 41.03 -23.65 -8.31
N ASN A 616 40.44 -22.98 -7.29
CA ASN A 616 40.24 -23.55 -5.95
C ASN A 616 38.79 -23.91 -5.65
N GLY A 617 37.89 -23.66 -6.58
CA GLY A 617 36.45 -23.89 -6.36
C GLY A 617 35.83 -22.86 -5.41
N LYS A 618 34.99 -23.30 -4.48
CA LYS A 618 34.33 -22.43 -3.50
C LYS A 618 35.32 -22.00 -2.41
N VAL A 619 35.55 -20.70 -2.27
CA VAL A 619 36.41 -20.09 -1.26
C VAL A 619 35.58 -19.28 -0.30
N ILE A 620 35.69 -19.55 1.00
CA ILE A 620 35.00 -18.81 2.06
C ILE A 620 35.80 -17.54 2.35
N LEU A 621 35.15 -16.37 2.21
CA LEU A 621 35.74 -15.07 2.49
C LEU A 621 35.52 -14.64 3.95
N ASN A 622 34.32 -14.91 4.47
CA ASN A 622 33.94 -14.67 5.86
C ASN A 622 32.89 -15.71 6.26
N ASP A 623 33.09 -16.42 7.35
CA ASP A 623 32.20 -17.47 7.83
C ASP A 623 31.16 -17.00 8.84
N ASN A 624 31.18 -15.72 9.25
CA ASN A 624 30.28 -15.15 10.23
C ASN A 624 29.96 -13.68 9.95
N ILE A 625 29.21 -13.40 8.87
CA ILE A 625 28.72 -12.06 8.51
C ILE A 625 27.33 -11.79 9.11
N GLY A 626 26.70 -12.79 9.72
CA GLY A 626 25.37 -12.62 10.28
C GLY A 626 24.76 -13.91 10.78
N THR A 627 23.49 -13.83 11.21
CA THR A 627 22.75 -14.95 11.79
C THR A 627 21.35 -15.09 11.20
N VAL A 628 20.81 -16.31 11.26
CA VAL A 628 19.41 -16.64 10.92
C VAL A 628 18.72 -17.17 12.14
N ASP A 629 17.64 -16.55 12.61
CA ASP A 629 16.72 -17.10 13.61
C ASP A 629 15.58 -17.83 12.90
N TYR A 630 15.66 -19.15 12.85
CA TYR A 630 14.67 -19.97 12.13
C TYR A 630 13.28 -19.94 12.75
N THR A 631 13.19 -19.81 14.08
CA THR A 631 11.91 -19.83 14.79
C THR A 631 11.13 -18.55 14.59
N ASN A 632 11.81 -17.41 14.66
CA ASN A 632 11.19 -16.09 14.51
C ASN A 632 11.24 -15.58 13.07
N GLY A 633 11.93 -16.27 12.17
CA GLY A 633 12.11 -15.84 10.79
C GLY A 633 12.86 -14.52 10.67
N VAL A 634 13.99 -14.37 11.40
CA VAL A 634 14.80 -13.15 11.39
C VAL A 634 16.17 -13.44 10.80
N ILE A 635 16.58 -12.65 9.84
CA ILE A 635 17.94 -12.64 9.30
C ILE A 635 18.63 -11.35 9.73
N THR A 636 19.80 -11.47 10.36
CA THR A 636 20.63 -10.33 10.74
C THR A 636 21.94 -10.39 9.96
N LEU A 637 22.26 -9.35 9.21
CA LEU A 637 23.59 -9.11 8.66
C LEU A 637 24.31 -8.10 9.56
N SER A 638 25.49 -8.45 10.03
CA SER A 638 26.26 -7.63 10.99
C SER A 638 27.49 -7.03 10.32
N ASN A 639 27.69 -5.73 10.46
CA ASN A 639 28.82 -5.00 9.87
C ASN A 639 29.02 -5.31 8.36
N PHE A 640 27.91 -5.41 7.64
CA PHE A 640 27.91 -5.69 6.23
C PHE A 640 28.27 -4.42 5.45
N ASP A 641 29.37 -4.46 4.68
CA ASP A 641 29.97 -3.31 3.98
C ASP A 641 30.40 -3.63 2.55
N PRO A 642 29.49 -4.01 1.65
CA PRO A 642 29.83 -4.31 0.28
C PRO A 642 30.42 -3.08 -0.42
N TYR A 643 31.42 -3.31 -1.28
CA TYR A 643 31.99 -2.26 -2.11
C TYR A 643 31.03 -1.86 -3.24
N GLN A 644 30.39 -2.84 -3.87
CA GLN A 644 29.38 -2.64 -4.93
C GLN A 644 28.43 -3.84 -5.01
N VAL A 645 27.22 -3.62 -5.49
CA VAL A 645 26.25 -4.68 -5.86
C VAL A 645 26.28 -4.85 -7.39
N ASN A 646 26.41 -6.07 -7.87
CA ASN A 646 26.59 -6.39 -9.29
C ASN A 646 25.26 -6.44 -10.06
N ASN A 647 24.40 -5.46 -9.85
CA ASN A 647 23.24 -5.24 -10.70
C ASN A 647 23.01 -3.73 -10.93
N ALA A 648 22.27 -3.40 -11.96
CA ALA A 648 21.99 -2.01 -12.33
C ALA A 648 21.19 -1.23 -11.27
N LEU A 649 20.47 -1.94 -10.41
CA LEU A 649 19.62 -1.34 -9.37
C LEU A 649 20.36 -1.17 -8.03
N GLY A 650 21.51 -1.78 -7.82
CA GLY A 650 22.22 -1.79 -6.53
C GLY A 650 21.44 -2.53 -5.42
N GLN A 651 20.54 -3.44 -5.78
CA GLN A 651 19.60 -4.10 -4.86
C GLN A 651 19.99 -5.55 -4.61
N LEU A 652 20.00 -5.97 -3.34
CA LEU A 652 20.16 -7.36 -2.92
C LEU A 652 18.81 -7.98 -2.56
N THR A 653 18.66 -9.28 -2.84
CA THR A 653 17.49 -10.08 -2.52
C THR A 653 17.86 -11.22 -1.59
N LEU A 654 17.19 -11.32 -0.45
CA LEU A 654 17.30 -12.43 0.48
C LEU A 654 16.05 -13.30 0.36
N SER A 655 16.22 -14.61 0.12
CA SER A 655 15.13 -15.55 -0.13
C SER A 655 15.12 -16.66 0.92
N VAL A 656 13.94 -17.00 1.44
CA VAL A 656 13.73 -18.06 2.43
C VAL A 656 12.49 -18.89 2.11
N ASN A 657 12.46 -20.15 2.53
CA ASN A 657 11.25 -20.98 2.47
C ASN A 657 10.58 -21.00 3.84
N PRO A 658 9.30 -20.63 3.97
CA PRO A 658 8.59 -20.72 5.21
C PRO A 658 8.29 -22.20 5.56
N THR A 659 8.20 -22.53 6.85
CA THR A 659 7.73 -23.84 7.31
C THR A 659 6.21 -23.90 7.42
N THR A 660 5.54 -22.75 7.34
CA THR A 660 4.09 -22.62 7.46
C THR A 660 3.45 -22.27 6.12
N THR A 661 2.21 -22.66 5.92
CA THR A 661 1.39 -22.35 4.75
C THR A 661 0.64 -21.01 4.87
N ILE A 662 0.73 -20.37 6.04
CA ILE A 662 0.09 -19.08 6.34
C ILE A 662 1.18 -18.08 6.72
N VAL A 663 1.15 -16.92 6.05
CA VAL A 663 2.05 -15.79 6.30
C VAL A 663 1.20 -14.56 6.60
N SER A 664 1.37 -13.96 7.77
CA SER A 664 0.61 -12.77 8.18
C SER A 664 1.52 -11.56 8.31
N SER A 665 1.01 -10.40 7.90
CA SER A 665 1.67 -9.11 8.08
C SER A 665 1.06 -8.35 9.26
N THR A 666 1.88 -7.54 9.93
CA THR A 666 1.47 -6.68 11.04
C THR A 666 2.18 -5.33 10.95
N TYR A 667 1.61 -4.29 11.52
CA TYR A 667 2.17 -2.95 11.59
C TYR A 667 2.45 -2.33 10.20
N ASN A 668 3.72 -2.07 9.89
CA ASN A 668 4.15 -1.49 8.59
C ASN A 668 4.45 -2.53 7.51
N ARG A 669 4.14 -3.81 7.74
CA ARG A 669 4.50 -4.89 6.82
C ARG A 669 3.42 -5.12 5.79
N ILE A 670 3.85 -5.36 4.55
CA ILE A 670 2.98 -5.67 3.41
C ILE A 670 3.48 -6.96 2.75
N ILE A 671 2.56 -7.89 2.51
CA ILE A 671 2.83 -9.07 1.70
C ILE A 671 2.37 -8.78 0.28
N THR A 672 3.24 -9.03 -0.70
CA THR A 672 2.96 -8.78 -2.12
C THR A 672 3.69 -9.76 -3.02
N VAL A 673 3.34 -9.79 -4.29
CA VAL A 673 4.13 -10.41 -5.36
C VAL A 673 4.84 -9.29 -6.11
N ASP A 674 6.13 -9.45 -6.41
CA ASP A 674 6.88 -8.41 -7.12
C ASP A 674 6.38 -8.26 -8.57
N PRO A 675 5.79 -7.13 -8.95
CA PRO A 675 5.30 -6.92 -10.31
C PRO A 675 6.42 -6.72 -11.35
N TYR A 676 7.65 -6.43 -10.90
CA TYR A 676 8.80 -6.19 -11.77
C TYR A 676 9.72 -7.42 -11.91
N ASP A 677 9.49 -8.47 -11.13
CA ASP A 677 10.17 -9.75 -11.31
C ASP A 677 9.34 -10.67 -12.22
N SER A 678 9.79 -10.86 -13.44
CA SER A 678 9.15 -11.77 -14.40
C SER A 678 9.06 -13.22 -13.91
N ASN A 679 9.91 -13.60 -12.94
CA ASN A 679 9.98 -14.94 -12.34
C ASN A 679 9.26 -15.01 -10.99
N ALA A 680 8.58 -13.95 -10.55
CA ALA A 680 7.82 -13.95 -9.30
C ALA A 680 6.68 -14.98 -9.32
N ILE A 681 6.12 -15.27 -10.49
CA ILE A 681 5.10 -16.30 -10.70
C ILE A 681 5.58 -17.25 -11.79
N THR A 682 5.89 -18.49 -11.41
CA THR A 682 6.27 -19.57 -12.32
C THR A 682 5.12 -20.59 -12.39
N ILE A 683 4.61 -20.85 -13.60
CA ILE A 683 3.48 -21.73 -13.83
C ILE A 683 3.89 -22.85 -14.79
N ASN A 684 3.94 -24.07 -14.28
CA ASN A 684 4.25 -25.28 -15.04
C ASN A 684 2.95 -26.03 -15.32
N VAL A 685 2.52 -26.08 -16.57
CA VAL A 685 1.26 -26.70 -16.98
C VAL A 685 1.54 -28.00 -17.73
N THR A 686 1.01 -29.11 -17.25
CA THR A 686 1.15 -30.43 -17.84
C THR A 686 -0.23 -30.98 -18.23
N ALA A 687 -0.35 -31.45 -19.47
CA ALA A 687 -1.57 -32.13 -19.92
C ALA A 687 -1.62 -33.57 -19.37
N LYS A 688 -2.81 -34.00 -18.92
CA LYS A 688 -3.03 -35.41 -18.56
C LYS A 688 -2.79 -36.28 -19.78
N THR A 689 -1.85 -37.21 -19.66
CA THR A 689 -1.68 -38.29 -20.63
C THR A 689 -2.86 -39.24 -20.52
N SER A 690 -3.46 -39.60 -21.65
CA SER A 690 -4.63 -40.47 -21.75
C SER A 690 -4.37 -41.86 -21.18
#